data_95863440e444c0ce4cd1cd787b16b93d
#
_entry.id   95863440e444c0ce4cd1cd787b16b93d
#
_cell.length_a   1.000
_cell.length_b   1.000
_cell.length_c   1.000
_cell.angle_alpha   90.00
_cell.angle_beta   90.00
_cell.angle_gamma   90.00
#
_symmetry.space_group_name_H-M   'P 1'
#
loop_
_entity.id
_entity.type
_entity.pdbx_description
1 polymer ?
#
loop_
_entity_poly.entity_id
_entity_poly.type
_entity_poly.pdbx_seq_one_letter_code
_entity_poly.pdbx_strand_id
1 'polypeptide(L)'
;MVPGREARCRGVNNIPVQIRNRFLLAADLVLIVTAVLASFALRLDIGPAFTALLPSAAVMVLLALVIKPVVYYSFGLYRRYWLYASIREMRLIVAAVTVASVAVTLAVLIVRTLGGLQAGFPRLVIGIDWLLSVFSVGGLRMVVRMLAESGQISQKADGLVGARRVVVVGAGSAGALVVREMQHNPQLHMTPVAFVDDDPAKKGMVIHGIPVAAGLGDLSSVVSRYRAHEVVIAIPTAPGPTVRRVIEICRQRRIPFSTMPGIYELIGGKVSVNRLREVEISDLLRREPADIDDEGVGRTLTGKRVLVTGAGGSIGLELCRQIAHWRPAQLGLLGHGENSVFEAMLDLTEDNPGLPFVPIIADVRDIDRISNVFDDFRPHVVFHAAAHKHVPMMEINVEEAVTNNILGTQSVVKAALAYGTERLVLISTDKAVEPTSVMGATKRMAEMVVHDAALRSGRPFVTVRFGNVLGSRGSIVPLFKRQIAHGGPVTITHPEMERFFMTIPEAVHLVVQAASMGQGGEVFVLRMGEPVRILELAEDIIRLSGLEPHKDIEIAFTGIRQGEKLSESLWDEGLTLTPTGHPDVMHVEHDDPLSGEALEATIEELVRLAREGDAEAIIGLLSERIPGNMLSQLPPPDMTSVL
;
A
#
# COMPACT_ATOMS: atom_id res chain seq x y z
N MET A 1 18.13 36.28 39.42
CA MET A 1 16.92 36.59 40.21
C MET A 1 15.99 37.43 39.35
N VAL A 2 14.95 36.82 38.77
CA VAL A 2 13.73 37.48 38.25
C VAL A 2 12.62 36.44 38.39
N PRO A 3 11.49 36.73 39.03
CA PRO A 3 10.50 35.71 39.41
C PRO A 3 9.54 35.37 38.27
N GLY A 4 9.18 34.08 38.20
CA GLY A 4 8.21 33.55 37.27
C GLY A 4 6.80 34.06 37.49
N ARG A 5 6.08 34.25 36.39
CA ARG A 5 4.63 34.35 36.34
C ARG A 5 4.07 33.04 35.84
N GLU A 6 3.58 32.22 36.76
CA GLU A 6 2.71 31.09 36.45
C GLU A 6 1.36 31.63 35.93
N ALA A 7 1.15 31.50 34.64
CA ALA A 7 -0.17 31.66 34.04
C ALA A 7 -1.01 30.40 34.33
N ARG A 8 -1.89 30.48 35.32
CA ARG A 8 -2.95 29.48 35.56
C ARG A 8 -3.85 29.39 34.34
N CYS A 9 -3.65 28.38 33.52
CA CYS A 9 -4.66 27.92 32.57
C CYS A 9 -5.88 27.41 33.36
N ARG A 10 -6.94 28.21 33.43
CA ARG A 10 -8.26 27.71 33.82
C ARG A 10 -8.70 26.68 32.82
N GLY A 11 -8.68 25.41 33.21
CA GLY A 11 -9.28 24.31 32.49
C GLY A 11 -10.77 24.57 32.31
N VAL A 12 -11.18 24.81 31.09
CA VAL A 12 -12.58 24.72 30.69
C VAL A 12 -12.96 23.24 30.75
N ASN A 13 -13.72 22.86 31.76
CA ASN A 13 -14.32 21.56 31.90
C ASN A 13 -15.28 21.33 30.73
N ASN A 14 -14.79 20.79 29.62
CA ASN A 14 -15.62 20.19 28.58
C ASN A 14 -16.15 18.86 29.13
N ILE A 15 -17.35 18.87 29.71
CA ILE A 15 -18.11 17.66 30.03
C ILE A 15 -18.67 17.16 28.70
N PRO A 16 -18.16 16.09 28.10
CA PRO A 16 -18.88 15.44 27.01
C PRO A 16 -20.21 14.98 27.60
N VAL A 17 -21.31 15.23 26.92
CA VAL A 17 -22.64 14.75 27.31
C VAL A 17 -22.59 13.22 27.31
N GLN A 18 -22.10 12.63 28.38
CA GLN A 18 -22.21 11.20 28.65
C GLN A 18 -23.65 10.92 29.06
N ILE A 19 -24.50 10.61 28.09
CA ILE A 19 -25.81 10.04 28.37
C ILE A 19 -25.53 8.68 29.02
N ARG A 20 -25.59 8.65 30.36
CA ARG A 20 -25.40 7.39 31.11
C ARG A 20 -26.54 6.43 30.73
N ASN A 21 -26.23 5.20 30.45
CA ASN A 21 -27.16 4.17 30.00
C ASN A 21 -28.39 4.02 30.89
N ARG A 22 -28.35 4.48 32.17
CA ARG A 22 -29.50 4.57 33.09
C ARG A 22 -30.60 5.51 32.59
N PHE A 23 -30.26 6.59 31.85
CA PHE A 23 -31.26 7.49 31.28
C PHE A 23 -31.97 6.86 30.07
N LEU A 24 -31.25 6.03 29.30
CA LEU A 24 -31.84 5.27 28.20
C LEU A 24 -32.80 4.22 28.73
N LEU A 25 -32.50 3.55 29.85
CA LEU A 25 -33.42 2.62 30.51
C LEU A 25 -34.69 3.34 30.98
N ALA A 26 -34.56 4.49 31.64
CA ALA A 26 -35.71 5.28 32.09
C ALA A 26 -36.58 5.74 30.91
N ALA A 27 -35.98 6.19 29.83
CA ALA A 27 -36.70 6.58 28.62
C ALA A 27 -37.39 5.38 27.96
N ASP A 28 -36.74 4.20 27.88
CA ASP A 28 -37.32 2.99 27.33
C ASP A 28 -38.54 2.54 28.16
N LEU A 29 -38.52 2.65 29.51
CA LEU A 29 -39.67 2.34 30.36
C LEU A 29 -40.87 3.23 30.00
N VAL A 30 -40.68 4.53 29.82
CA VAL A 30 -41.73 5.46 29.39
C VAL A 30 -42.25 5.08 27.99
N LEU A 31 -41.33 4.81 27.05
CA LEU A 31 -41.68 4.44 25.68
C LEU A 31 -42.43 3.12 25.60
N ILE A 32 -42.14 2.13 26.48
CA ILE A 32 -42.86 0.87 26.55
C ILE A 32 -44.31 1.12 26.97
N VAL A 33 -44.53 1.94 28.00
CA VAL A 33 -45.90 2.30 28.46
C VAL A 33 -46.68 3.01 27.37
N THR A 34 -46.04 4.04 26.76
CA THR A 34 -46.70 4.79 25.69
C THR A 34 -46.98 3.96 24.45
N ALA A 35 -46.07 3.06 24.04
CA ALA A 35 -46.28 2.18 22.91
C ALA A 35 -47.47 1.21 23.13
N VAL A 36 -47.57 0.62 24.29
CA VAL A 36 -48.69 -0.28 24.63
C VAL A 36 -50.00 0.49 24.64
N LEU A 37 -50.11 1.62 25.35
CA LEU A 37 -51.35 2.42 25.42
C LEU A 37 -51.72 2.97 24.04
N ALA A 38 -50.77 3.46 23.27
CA ALA A 38 -50.99 3.93 21.90
C ALA A 38 -51.46 2.82 20.96
N SER A 39 -50.98 1.58 21.15
CA SER A 39 -51.43 0.44 20.34
C SER A 39 -52.91 0.11 20.55
N PHE A 40 -53.43 0.23 21.81
CA PHE A 40 -54.83 0.11 22.10
C PHE A 40 -55.64 1.28 21.56
N ALA A 41 -55.17 2.52 21.74
CA ALA A 41 -55.83 3.72 21.22
C ALA A 41 -55.97 3.71 19.69
N LEU A 42 -54.90 3.35 18.97
CA LEU A 42 -54.90 3.25 17.51
C LEU A 42 -55.80 2.14 16.96
N ARG A 43 -56.04 1.08 17.76
CA ARG A 43 -56.86 -0.03 17.29
C ARG A 43 -58.35 0.16 17.58
N LEU A 44 -58.71 0.82 18.70
CA LEU A 44 -60.06 0.89 19.24
C LEU A 44 -60.71 2.25 19.13
N ASP A 45 -59.97 3.26 18.68
CA ASP A 45 -60.23 4.70 18.84
C ASP A 45 -60.47 5.10 20.32
N ILE A 46 -60.32 6.36 20.66
CA ILE A 46 -60.50 6.87 22.01
C ILE A 46 -62.00 7.00 22.29
N GLY A 47 -62.62 5.94 22.85
CA GLY A 47 -64.04 5.86 23.07
C GLY A 47 -64.42 4.79 24.09
N PRO A 48 -65.72 4.42 24.18
CA PRO A 48 -66.21 3.43 25.17
C PRO A 48 -65.53 2.06 25.07
N ALA A 49 -65.14 1.63 23.86
CA ALA A 49 -64.41 0.38 23.66
C ALA A 49 -62.98 0.40 24.23
N PHE A 50 -62.30 1.56 24.15
CA PHE A 50 -60.99 1.76 24.75
C PHE A 50 -61.07 1.75 26.27
N THR A 51 -62.04 2.45 26.88
CA THR A 51 -62.21 2.51 28.34
C THR A 51 -62.58 1.15 28.92
N ALA A 52 -63.39 0.35 28.24
CA ALA A 52 -63.77 -0.99 28.66
C ALA A 52 -62.58 -1.98 28.71
N LEU A 53 -61.57 -1.78 27.83
CA LEU A 53 -60.39 -2.65 27.76
C LEU A 53 -59.17 -2.10 28.51
N LEU A 54 -59.28 -0.96 29.24
CA LEU A 54 -58.19 -0.41 30.08
C LEU A 54 -57.61 -1.43 31.08
N PRO A 55 -58.40 -2.29 31.76
CA PRO A 55 -57.82 -3.33 32.63
C PRO A 55 -56.92 -4.31 31.88
N SER A 56 -57.30 -4.71 30.66
CA SER A 56 -56.47 -5.57 29.80
C SER A 56 -55.21 -4.86 29.30
N ALA A 57 -55.30 -3.57 28.98
CA ALA A 57 -54.16 -2.74 28.64
C ALA A 57 -53.18 -2.61 29.83
N ALA A 58 -53.67 -2.40 31.06
CA ALA A 58 -52.85 -2.36 32.27
C ALA A 58 -52.07 -3.66 32.51
N VAL A 59 -52.72 -4.81 32.33
CA VAL A 59 -52.03 -6.12 32.41
C VAL A 59 -50.91 -6.21 31.35
N MET A 60 -51.18 -5.82 30.10
CA MET A 60 -50.17 -5.86 29.07
C MET A 60 -49.02 -4.89 29.35
N VAL A 61 -49.28 -3.70 29.89
CA VAL A 61 -48.25 -2.74 30.34
C VAL A 61 -47.36 -3.36 31.40
N LEU A 62 -47.95 -4.00 32.43
CA LEU A 62 -47.18 -4.65 33.50
C LEU A 62 -46.29 -5.77 32.97
N LEU A 63 -46.81 -6.62 32.09
CA LEU A 63 -46.01 -7.66 31.45
C LEU A 63 -44.90 -7.09 30.57
N ALA A 64 -45.20 -6.06 29.79
CA ALA A 64 -44.23 -5.42 28.93
C ALA A 64 -43.12 -4.71 29.74
N LEU A 65 -43.44 -4.07 30.86
CA LEU A 65 -42.46 -3.40 31.73
C LEU A 65 -41.51 -4.39 32.42
N VAL A 66 -41.91 -5.63 32.62
CA VAL A 66 -41.03 -6.67 33.19
C VAL A 66 -40.23 -7.35 32.08
N ILE A 67 -40.88 -7.77 30.99
CA ILE A 67 -40.25 -8.62 29.96
C ILE A 67 -39.33 -7.83 29.03
N LYS A 68 -39.82 -6.69 28.48
CA LYS A 68 -39.04 -5.93 27.46
C LYS A 68 -37.70 -5.45 28.00
N PRO A 69 -37.56 -4.81 29.18
CA PRO A 69 -36.26 -4.36 29.69
C PRO A 69 -35.29 -5.52 29.95
N VAL A 70 -35.78 -6.67 30.45
CA VAL A 70 -34.94 -7.85 30.67
C VAL A 70 -34.37 -8.38 29.36
N VAL A 71 -35.21 -8.51 28.33
CA VAL A 71 -34.76 -8.92 26.99
C VAL A 71 -33.79 -7.89 26.40
N TYR A 72 -34.06 -6.60 26.47
CA TYR A 72 -33.19 -5.54 25.99
C TYR A 72 -31.81 -5.56 26.69
N TYR A 73 -31.81 -5.86 27.99
CA TYR A 73 -30.60 -6.04 28.77
C TYR A 73 -29.79 -7.27 28.33
N SER A 74 -30.44 -8.41 28.09
CA SER A 74 -29.79 -9.65 27.63
C SER A 74 -29.18 -9.50 26.22
N PHE A 75 -29.81 -8.72 25.35
CA PHE A 75 -29.26 -8.35 24.04
C PHE A 75 -28.15 -7.27 24.11
N GLY A 76 -27.84 -6.76 25.31
CA GLY A 76 -26.78 -5.80 25.54
C GLY A 76 -27.09 -4.37 25.10
N LEU A 77 -28.40 -4.00 24.93
CA LEU A 77 -28.79 -2.66 24.50
C LEU A 77 -28.34 -1.56 25.49
N TYR A 78 -28.19 -1.88 26.75
CA TYR A 78 -27.76 -0.95 27.82
C TYR A 78 -26.26 -1.03 28.12
N ARG A 79 -25.50 -1.89 27.43
CA ARG A 79 -24.02 -2.02 27.56
C ARG A 79 -23.27 -1.40 26.38
N ARG A 80 -23.98 -0.85 25.39
CA ARG A 80 -23.40 -0.31 24.15
C ARG A 80 -23.33 1.21 24.15
N TYR A 81 -22.29 1.73 23.47
CA TYR A 81 -22.14 3.15 23.19
C TYR A 81 -22.89 3.50 21.90
N TRP A 82 -24.08 4.11 22.04
CA TRP A 82 -24.98 4.42 20.92
C TRP A 82 -24.52 5.61 20.07
N LEU A 83 -23.48 6.36 20.49
CA LEU A 83 -22.87 7.43 19.73
C LEU A 83 -22.29 6.96 18.36
N TYR A 84 -21.93 5.69 18.23
CA TYR A 84 -21.30 5.10 17.05
C TYR A 84 -22.14 3.99 16.42
N ALA A 85 -23.46 4.03 16.60
CA ALA A 85 -24.33 2.98 16.12
C ALA A 85 -24.27 2.80 14.59
N SER A 86 -24.01 1.58 14.14
CA SER A 86 -23.95 1.18 12.73
C SER A 86 -25.24 0.44 12.31
N ILE A 87 -25.32 0.07 11.01
CA ILE A 87 -26.44 -0.74 10.50
C ILE A 87 -26.57 -2.09 11.24
N ARG A 88 -25.47 -2.61 11.80
CA ARG A 88 -25.48 -3.86 12.59
C ARG A 88 -26.24 -3.68 13.91
N GLU A 89 -26.10 -2.52 14.56
CA GLU A 89 -26.84 -2.23 15.79
C GLU A 89 -28.34 -2.03 15.53
N MET A 90 -28.72 -1.46 14.39
CA MET A 90 -30.15 -1.37 14.01
C MET A 90 -30.79 -2.75 13.86
N ARG A 91 -30.11 -3.70 13.23
CA ARG A 91 -30.58 -5.10 13.15
C ARG A 91 -30.75 -5.74 14.54
N LEU A 92 -29.83 -5.45 15.46
CA LEU A 92 -29.90 -5.93 16.82
C LEU A 92 -31.11 -5.36 17.58
N ILE A 93 -31.45 -4.06 17.39
CA ILE A 93 -32.64 -3.45 18.00
C ILE A 93 -33.90 -4.18 17.51
N VAL A 94 -34.03 -4.37 16.20
CA VAL A 94 -35.17 -5.07 15.61
C VAL A 94 -35.29 -6.49 16.18
N ALA A 95 -34.19 -7.23 16.25
CA ALA A 95 -34.17 -8.57 16.83
C ALA A 95 -34.59 -8.58 18.31
N ALA A 96 -34.02 -7.68 19.13
CA ALA A 96 -34.33 -7.59 20.55
C ALA A 96 -35.80 -7.22 20.80
N VAL A 97 -36.33 -6.25 20.04
CA VAL A 97 -37.74 -5.85 20.13
C VAL A 97 -38.66 -7.00 19.70
N THR A 98 -38.31 -7.71 18.62
CA THR A 98 -39.11 -8.85 18.13
C THR A 98 -39.15 -9.97 19.16
N VAL A 99 -38.01 -10.37 19.72
CA VAL A 99 -37.97 -11.42 20.78
C VAL A 99 -38.77 -10.97 22.01
N ALA A 100 -38.63 -9.72 22.44
CA ALA A 100 -39.37 -9.18 23.57
C ALA A 100 -40.89 -9.17 23.30
N SER A 101 -41.31 -8.77 22.10
CA SER A 101 -42.74 -8.76 21.73
C SER A 101 -43.33 -10.17 21.64
N VAL A 102 -42.56 -11.15 21.14
CA VAL A 102 -42.97 -12.57 21.17
C VAL A 102 -43.15 -13.06 22.62
N ALA A 103 -42.18 -12.74 23.49
CA ALA A 103 -42.27 -13.12 24.90
C ALA A 103 -43.47 -12.47 25.61
N VAL A 104 -43.75 -11.19 25.37
CA VAL A 104 -44.94 -10.49 25.88
C VAL A 104 -46.21 -11.14 25.33
N THR A 105 -46.24 -11.50 24.04
CA THR A 105 -47.38 -12.18 23.41
C THR A 105 -47.68 -13.51 24.07
N LEU A 106 -46.65 -14.32 24.33
CA LEU A 106 -46.80 -15.61 25.04
C LEU A 106 -47.30 -15.40 26.47
N ALA A 107 -46.77 -14.41 27.18
CA ALA A 107 -47.23 -14.07 28.52
C ALA A 107 -48.72 -13.63 28.56
N VAL A 108 -49.12 -12.77 27.62
CA VAL A 108 -50.52 -12.35 27.43
C VAL A 108 -51.43 -13.55 27.14
N LEU A 109 -50.97 -14.49 26.31
CA LEU A 109 -51.73 -15.71 26.01
C LEU A 109 -51.90 -16.59 27.23
N ILE A 110 -50.87 -16.77 28.05
CA ILE A 110 -50.93 -17.52 29.32
C ILE A 110 -51.92 -16.86 30.29
N VAL A 111 -51.82 -15.55 30.51
CA VAL A 111 -52.73 -14.82 31.41
C VAL A 111 -54.18 -14.92 30.91
N ARG A 112 -54.39 -14.91 29.61
CA ARG A 112 -55.72 -15.10 29.01
C ARG A 112 -56.28 -16.50 29.29
N THR A 113 -55.47 -17.55 29.15
CA THR A 113 -55.93 -18.94 29.46
C THR A 113 -56.26 -19.15 30.93
N LEU A 114 -55.60 -18.40 31.81
CA LEU A 114 -55.85 -18.39 33.24
C LEU A 114 -57.07 -17.50 33.68
N GLY A 115 -57.78 -16.91 32.71
CA GLY A 115 -58.95 -16.06 32.98
C GLY A 115 -58.64 -14.64 33.43
N GLY A 116 -57.39 -14.22 33.37
CA GLY A 116 -56.91 -12.87 33.78
C GLY A 116 -57.13 -11.75 32.76
N LEU A 117 -57.70 -12.05 31.58
CA LEU A 117 -58.01 -11.05 30.53
C LEU A 117 -59.47 -11.17 30.12
N GLN A 118 -60.08 -10.01 29.84
CA GLN A 118 -61.46 -9.95 29.35
C GLN A 118 -61.64 -10.61 27.97
N ALA A 119 -62.85 -11.22 27.76
CA ALA A 119 -63.22 -11.72 26.46
C ALA A 119 -63.23 -10.57 25.42
N GLY A 120 -62.50 -10.73 24.30
CA GLY A 120 -62.42 -9.70 23.24
C GLY A 120 -61.09 -8.97 23.10
N PHE A 121 -59.99 -9.45 23.72
CA PHE A 121 -58.66 -8.86 23.56
C PHE A 121 -58.27 -8.77 22.08
N PRO A 122 -57.98 -7.55 21.54
CA PRO A 122 -57.74 -7.33 20.11
C PRO A 122 -56.34 -7.82 19.71
N ARG A 123 -56.24 -8.86 18.88
CA ARG A 123 -54.95 -9.47 18.47
C ARG A 123 -54.04 -8.48 17.70
N LEU A 124 -54.62 -7.53 16.97
CA LEU A 124 -53.89 -6.52 16.21
C LEU A 124 -53.07 -5.55 17.08
N VAL A 125 -53.47 -5.37 18.35
CA VAL A 125 -52.73 -4.53 19.32
C VAL A 125 -51.28 -5.00 19.48
N ILE A 126 -51.05 -6.31 19.45
CA ILE A 126 -49.70 -6.88 19.56
C ILE A 126 -48.80 -6.47 18.38
N GLY A 127 -49.36 -6.52 17.15
CA GLY A 127 -48.61 -6.11 15.97
C GLY A 127 -48.31 -4.60 15.96
N ILE A 128 -49.28 -3.78 16.38
CA ILE A 128 -49.11 -2.32 16.51
C ILE A 128 -48.08 -2.00 17.60
N ASP A 129 -48.14 -2.67 18.77
CA ASP A 129 -47.13 -2.48 19.83
C ASP A 129 -45.73 -2.87 19.38
N TRP A 130 -45.57 -3.97 18.64
CA TRP A 130 -44.28 -4.34 18.06
C TRP A 130 -43.72 -3.25 17.15
N LEU A 131 -44.53 -2.74 16.22
CA LEU A 131 -44.14 -1.70 15.28
C LEU A 131 -43.74 -0.40 16.02
N LEU A 132 -44.60 0.06 16.93
CA LEU A 132 -44.34 1.26 17.75
C LEU A 132 -43.10 1.08 18.62
N SER A 133 -42.84 -0.10 19.15
CA SER A 133 -41.65 -0.37 19.93
C SER A 133 -40.37 -0.34 19.09
N VAL A 134 -40.40 -0.85 17.85
CA VAL A 134 -39.25 -0.76 16.92
C VAL A 134 -38.94 0.71 16.60
N PHE A 135 -39.96 1.48 16.28
CA PHE A 135 -39.78 2.92 15.94
C PHE A 135 -39.36 3.76 17.16
N SER A 136 -39.92 3.55 18.32
CA SER A 136 -39.62 4.34 19.51
C SER A 136 -38.22 4.02 20.07
N VAL A 137 -37.91 2.73 20.25
CA VAL A 137 -36.59 2.29 20.74
C VAL A 137 -35.48 2.62 19.76
N GLY A 138 -35.71 2.41 18.45
CA GLY A 138 -34.78 2.75 17.40
C GLY A 138 -34.64 4.27 17.21
N GLY A 139 -35.77 4.97 17.18
CA GLY A 139 -35.84 6.42 17.03
C GLY A 139 -35.12 7.17 18.16
N LEU A 140 -35.33 6.78 19.42
CA LEU A 140 -34.62 7.35 20.56
C LEU A 140 -33.09 7.26 20.37
N ARG A 141 -32.60 6.10 19.96
CA ARG A 141 -31.18 5.88 19.77
C ARG A 141 -30.62 6.65 18.57
N MET A 142 -31.43 6.81 17.52
CA MET A 142 -31.08 7.64 16.37
C MET A 142 -31.03 9.13 16.72
N VAL A 143 -31.98 9.62 17.53
CA VAL A 143 -31.98 11.02 18.04
C VAL A 143 -30.75 11.27 18.89
N VAL A 144 -30.40 10.36 19.81
CA VAL A 144 -29.18 10.48 20.63
C VAL A 144 -27.92 10.58 19.74
N ARG A 145 -27.86 9.80 18.69
CA ARG A 145 -26.78 9.87 17.71
C ARG A 145 -26.77 11.22 16.97
N MET A 146 -27.89 11.65 16.44
CA MET A 146 -28.01 12.92 15.71
C MET A 146 -27.64 14.13 16.59
N LEU A 147 -28.05 14.14 17.86
CA LEU A 147 -27.68 15.19 18.82
C LEU A 147 -26.18 15.16 19.14
N ALA A 148 -25.58 13.99 19.23
CA ALA A 148 -24.15 13.85 19.43
C ALA A 148 -23.33 14.31 18.20
N GLU A 149 -23.80 13.97 17.00
CA GLU A 149 -23.18 14.44 15.74
C GLU A 149 -23.35 15.95 15.55
N SER A 150 -24.50 16.52 15.86
CA SER A 150 -24.76 17.97 15.73
C SER A 150 -24.01 18.79 16.78
N GLY A 151 -23.84 18.28 17.99
CA GLY A 151 -23.03 18.93 19.03
C GLY A 151 -21.55 19.06 18.66
N GLN A 152 -21.02 18.07 17.93
CA GLN A 152 -19.65 18.13 17.38
C GLN A 152 -19.52 19.15 16.22
N ILE A 153 -20.56 19.37 15.44
CA ILE A 153 -20.56 20.32 14.32
C ILE A 153 -20.62 21.77 14.84
N SER A 154 -21.37 22.05 15.90
CA SER A 154 -21.50 23.42 16.45
C SER A 154 -20.23 23.91 17.16
N GLN A 155 -19.46 23.04 17.83
CA GLN A 155 -18.17 23.39 18.42
C GLN A 155 -17.06 23.61 17.38
N LYS A 156 -17.23 23.11 16.15
CA LYS A 156 -16.27 23.30 15.05
C LYS A 156 -16.29 24.71 14.44
N ALA A 157 -17.37 25.46 14.62
CA ALA A 157 -17.47 26.81 14.02
C ALA A 157 -16.63 27.87 14.77
N ASP A 158 -16.45 27.72 16.08
CA ASP A 158 -15.72 28.70 16.91
C ASP A 158 -14.20 28.43 17.06
N GLY A 159 -13.73 27.23 16.70
CA GLY A 159 -12.31 26.81 16.83
C GLY A 159 -11.45 27.06 15.59
N LEU A 160 -11.98 27.59 14.49
CA LEU A 160 -11.34 27.60 13.17
C LEU A 160 -10.66 28.94 12.79
N VAL A 161 -10.33 29.80 13.75
CA VAL A 161 -9.46 30.95 13.48
C VAL A 161 -8.04 30.41 13.18
N GLY A 162 -7.67 30.41 11.88
CA GLY A 162 -6.33 29.98 11.41
C GLY A 162 -6.24 28.63 10.69
N ALA A 163 -7.33 27.88 10.53
CA ALA A 163 -7.29 26.61 9.79
C ALA A 163 -7.06 26.83 8.27
N ARG A 164 -6.17 26.03 7.68
CA ARG A 164 -5.88 26.06 6.23
C ARG A 164 -7.07 25.49 5.45
N ARG A 165 -7.58 26.26 4.49
CA ARG A 165 -8.66 25.81 3.58
C ARG A 165 -8.06 24.92 2.50
N VAL A 166 -8.59 23.71 2.35
CA VAL A 166 -8.03 22.67 1.48
C VAL A 166 -9.01 22.30 0.38
N VAL A 167 -8.55 22.32 -0.86
CA VAL A 167 -9.24 21.68 -2.00
C VAL A 167 -8.69 20.26 -2.15
N VAL A 168 -9.58 19.27 -2.24
CA VAL A 168 -9.21 17.86 -2.40
C VAL A 168 -9.42 17.46 -3.85
N VAL A 169 -8.36 17.02 -4.51
CA VAL A 169 -8.39 16.47 -5.85
C VAL A 169 -8.64 14.97 -5.76
N GLY A 170 -9.77 14.54 -6.34
CA GLY A 170 -10.27 13.17 -6.25
C GLY A 170 -11.44 13.03 -5.28
N ALA A 171 -12.65 12.81 -5.81
CA ALA A 171 -13.89 12.60 -5.07
C ALA A 171 -14.27 11.10 -5.01
N GLY A 172 -13.27 10.22 -4.98
CA GLY A 172 -13.41 8.77 -4.76
C GLY A 172 -13.37 8.40 -3.28
N SER A 173 -13.24 7.09 -3.02
CA SER A 173 -13.16 6.55 -1.64
C SER A 173 -12.01 7.14 -0.82
N ALA A 174 -10.84 7.33 -1.41
CA ALA A 174 -9.67 7.91 -0.76
C ALA A 174 -9.92 9.39 -0.39
N GLY A 175 -10.43 10.19 -1.33
CA GLY A 175 -10.76 11.60 -1.06
C GLY A 175 -11.85 11.76 0.00
N ALA A 176 -12.90 10.93 -0.06
CA ALA A 176 -13.96 10.92 0.95
C ALA A 176 -13.40 10.60 2.36
N LEU A 177 -12.47 9.64 2.44
CA LEU A 177 -11.83 9.27 3.69
C LEU A 177 -10.94 10.41 4.24
N VAL A 178 -10.14 11.05 3.37
CA VAL A 178 -9.29 12.20 3.73
C VAL A 178 -10.15 13.36 4.27
N VAL A 179 -11.23 13.71 3.58
CA VAL A 179 -12.15 14.76 4.04
C VAL A 179 -12.78 14.39 5.38
N ARG A 180 -13.25 13.17 5.53
CA ARG A 180 -13.81 12.67 6.79
C ARG A 180 -12.80 12.79 7.94
N GLU A 181 -11.55 12.42 7.70
CA GLU A 181 -10.51 12.48 8.72
C GLU A 181 -10.14 13.93 9.09
N MET A 182 -10.02 14.82 8.11
CA MET A 182 -9.84 16.26 8.36
C MET A 182 -10.97 16.84 9.20
N GLN A 183 -12.22 16.41 8.95
CA GLN A 183 -13.39 16.85 9.74
C GLN A 183 -13.41 16.29 11.16
N HIS A 184 -12.87 15.09 11.39
CA HIS A 184 -12.86 14.43 12.71
C HIS A 184 -11.64 14.82 13.56
N ASN A 185 -10.56 15.32 12.96
CA ASN A 185 -9.31 15.68 13.61
C ASN A 185 -8.99 17.19 13.48
N PRO A 186 -9.63 18.07 14.27
CA PRO A 186 -9.41 19.53 14.21
C PRO A 186 -7.96 19.96 14.45
N GLN A 187 -7.18 19.14 15.16
CA GLN A 187 -5.74 19.36 15.41
C GLN A 187 -4.87 19.33 14.14
N LEU A 188 -5.39 18.87 13.01
CA LEU A 188 -4.70 18.98 11.72
C LEU A 188 -4.69 20.41 11.18
N HIS A 189 -5.52 21.30 11.73
CA HIS A 189 -5.72 22.66 11.25
C HIS A 189 -6.02 22.76 9.75
N MET A 190 -6.70 21.76 9.18
CA MET A 190 -7.09 21.64 7.78
C MET A 190 -8.63 21.61 7.66
N THR A 191 -9.18 22.48 6.82
CA THR A 191 -10.62 22.55 6.55
C THR A 191 -10.89 22.25 5.08
N PRO A 192 -11.48 21.10 4.72
CA PRO A 192 -11.84 20.80 3.35
C PRO A 192 -12.97 21.73 2.90
N VAL A 193 -12.85 22.34 1.70
CA VAL A 193 -13.81 23.34 1.19
C VAL A 193 -14.46 22.94 -0.13
N ALA A 194 -13.80 22.13 -0.95
CA ALA A 194 -14.33 21.61 -2.21
C ALA A 194 -13.57 20.38 -2.64
N PHE A 195 -14.24 19.51 -3.41
CA PHE A 195 -13.62 18.49 -4.24
C PHE A 195 -13.48 18.96 -5.67
N VAL A 196 -12.47 18.41 -6.37
CA VAL A 196 -12.30 18.47 -7.81
C VAL A 196 -12.14 17.05 -8.35
N ASP A 197 -12.94 16.65 -9.34
CA ASP A 197 -12.91 15.30 -9.92
C ASP A 197 -13.35 15.38 -11.39
N ASP A 198 -12.67 14.67 -12.29
CA ASP A 198 -12.96 14.67 -13.72
C ASP A 198 -14.16 13.80 -14.11
N ASP A 199 -14.67 12.97 -13.17
CA ASP A 199 -15.87 12.16 -13.41
C ASP A 199 -17.12 13.05 -13.49
N PRO A 200 -17.77 13.15 -14.68
CA PRO A 200 -18.94 14.00 -14.88
C PRO A 200 -20.12 13.63 -13.97
N ALA A 201 -20.22 12.36 -13.58
CA ALA A 201 -21.30 11.87 -12.73
C ALA A 201 -21.22 12.42 -11.31
N LYS A 202 -20.05 12.82 -10.86
CA LYS A 202 -19.83 13.37 -9.51
C LYS A 202 -19.98 14.90 -9.45
N LYS A 203 -19.92 15.59 -10.57
CA LYS A 203 -20.01 17.07 -10.62
C LYS A 203 -21.31 17.56 -9.99
N GLY A 204 -21.21 18.46 -9.01
CA GLY A 204 -22.34 19.00 -8.26
C GLY A 204 -22.84 18.11 -7.10
N MET A 205 -22.29 16.90 -6.92
CA MET A 205 -22.57 16.09 -5.74
C MET A 205 -21.95 16.67 -4.48
N VAL A 206 -22.46 16.26 -3.32
CA VAL A 206 -21.96 16.64 -2.01
C VAL A 206 -21.51 15.38 -1.25
N ILE A 207 -20.24 15.31 -0.89
CA ILE A 207 -19.64 14.18 -0.18
C ILE A 207 -19.17 14.68 1.22
N HIS A 208 -19.69 14.08 2.28
CA HIS A 208 -19.45 14.51 3.66
C HIS A 208 -19.68 16.02 3.88
N GLY A 209 -20.71 16.60 3.21
CA GLY A 209 -21.04 18.01 3.30
C GLY A 209 -20.16 18.94 2.45
N ILE A 210 -19.21 18.41 1.68
CA ILE A 210 -18.30 19.17 0.81
C ILE A 210 -18.71 18.97 -0.66
N PRO A 211 -18.89 20.06 -1.46
CA PRO A 211 -19.32 19.96 -2.84
C PRO A 211 -18.18 19.50 -3.78
N VAL A 212 -18.51 18.71 -4.77
CA VAL A 212 -17.67 18.46 -5.95
C VAL A 212 -17.87 19.64 -6.92
N ALA A 213 -16.95 20.58 -6.90
CA ALA A 213 -17.14 21.91 -7.51
C ALA A 213 -16.94 21.89 -9.04
N ALA A 214 -15.95 21.12 -9.53
CA ALA A 214 -15.58 21.10 -10.95
C ALA A 214 -14.64 19.92 -11.27
N GLY A 215 -14.24 19.79 -12.56
CA GLY A 215 -13.16 18.93 -13.01
C GLY A 215 -11.77 19.58 -12.85
N LEU A 216 -10.71 18.81 -13.11
CA LEU A 216 -9.31 19.27 -12.99
C LEU A 216 -8.98 20.48 -13.88
N GLY A 217 -9.65 20.60 -15.04
CA GLY A 217 -9.47 21.77 -15.93
C GLY A 217 -9.79 23.10 -15.26
N ASP A 218 -10.71 23.09 -14.30
CA ASP A 218 -11.19 24.27 -13.58
C ASP A 218 -10.55 24.43 -12.19
N LEU A 219 -9.56 23.60 -11.81
CA LEU A 219 -8.94 23.63 -10.48
C LEU A 219 -8.48 25.04 -10.08
N SER A 220 -7.87 25.78 -11.00
CA SER A 220 -7.42 27.17 -10.76
C SER A 220 -8.55 28.09 -10.32
N SER A 221 -9.74 27.97 -10.94
CA SER A 221 -10.93 28.75 -10.61
C SER A 221 -11.53 28.32 -9.26
N VAL A 222 -11.55 27.01 -8.98
CA VAL A 222 -12.03 26.44 -7.72
C VAL A 222 -11.17 26.92 -6.55
N VAL A 223 -9.85 26.85 -6.68
CA VAL A 223 -8.91 27.34 -5.67
C VAL A 223 -9.16 28.81 -5.33
N SER A 224 -9.34 29.66 -6.36
CA SER A 224 -9.62 31.09 -6.17
C SER A 224 -11.00 31.32 -5.53
N ARG A 225 -12.03 30.65 -6.03
CA ARG A 225 -13.43 30.77 -5.57
C ARG A 225 -13.58 30.39 -4.10
N TYR A 226 -12.95 29.28 -3.70
CA TYR A 226 -13.01 28.77 -2.33
C TYR A 226 -11.89 29.32 -1.43
N ARG A 227 -11.03 30.22 -1.94
CA ARG A 227 -9.88 30.80 -1.23
C ARG A 227 -9.05 29.70 -0.55
N ALA A 228 -8.69 28.68 -1.29
CA ALA A 228 -7.92 27.57 -0.76
C ALA A 228 -6.47 27.99 -0.48
N HIS A 229 -5.93 27.50 0.62
CA HIS A 229 -4.55 27.70 1.04
C HIS A 229 -3.66 26.50 0.67
N GLU A 230 -4.26 25.36 0.38
CA GLU A 230 -3.55 24.12 0.06
C GLU A 230 -4.42 23.24 -0.85
N VAL A 231 -3.77 22.43 -1.69
CA VAL A 231 -4.39 21.40 -2.52
C VAL A 231 -3.88 20.03 -2.09
N VAL A 232 -4.79 19.09 -1.83
CA VAL A 232 -4.45 17.70 -1.50
C VAL A 232 -4.84 16.78 -2.65
N ILE A 233 -3.89 16.05 -3.21
CA ILE A 233 -4.12 15.04 -4.24
C ILE A 233 -4.47 13.73 -3.54
N ALA A 234 -5.75 13.37 -3.54
CA ALA A 234 -6.29 12.20 -2.85
C ALA A 234 -6.73 11.11 -3.85
N ILE A 235 -5.88 10.83 -4.84
CA ILE A 235 -6.07 9.78 -5.84
C ILE A 235 -4.82 8.87 -5.82
N PRO A 236 -4.79 7.82 -4.97
CA PRO A 236 -3.65 6.91 -4.87
C PRO A 236 -3.31 6.18 -6.18
N THR A 237 -4.29 6.08 -7.08
CA THR A 237 -4.18 5.46 -8.41
C THR A 237 -3.94 6.47 -9.53
N ALA A 238 -3.74 7.77 -9.22
CA ALA A 238 -3.58 8.80 -10.25
C ALA A 238 -2.35 8.53 -11.13
N PRO A 239 -2.51 8.49 -12.45
CA PRO A 239 -1.38 8.45 -13.37
C PRO A 239 -0.51 9.70 -13.24
N GLY A 240 0.80 9.56 -13.47
CA GLY A 240 1.77 10.65 -13.39
C GLY A 240 1.37 11.94 -14.13
N PRO A 241 0.85 11.88 -15.37
CA PRO A 241 0.38 13.07 -16.10
C PRO A 241 -0.70 13.86 -15.35
N THR A 242 -1.61 13.17 -14.67
CA THR A 242 -2.66 13.81 -13.85
C THR A 242 -2.05 14.57 -12.67
N VAL A 243 -1.13 13.93 -11.95
CA VAL A 243 -0.42 14.55 -10.82
C VAL A 243 0.39 15.77 -11.31
N ARG A 244 1.14 15.62 -12.41
CA ARG A 244 1.92 16.72 -13.03
C ARG A 244 1.04 17.92 -13.37
N ARG A 245 -0.14 17.70 -13.96
CA ARG A 245 -1.10 18.77 -14.30
C ARG A 245 -1.58 19.53 -13.06
N VAL A 246 -1.91 18.82 -11.98
CA VAL A 246 -2.31 19.46 -10.71
C VAL A 246 -1.19 20.31 -10.14
N ILE A 247 0.05 19.78 -10.12
CA ILE A 247 1.23 20.49 -9.61
C ILE A 247 1.49 21.77 -10.40
N GLU A 248 1.41 21.71 -11.72
CA GLU A 248 1.63 22.87 -12.59
C GLU A 248 0.63 23.99 -12.29
N ILE A 249 -0.65 23.66 -12.13
CA ILE A 249 -1.68 24.62 -11.74
C ILE A 249 -1.40 25.23 -10.35
N CYS A 250 -1.02 24.41 -9.38
CA CYS A 250 -0.71 24.85 -8.02
C CYS A 250 0.49 25.80 -7.98
N ARG A 251 1.54 25.49 -8.78
CA ARG A 251 2.74 26.36 -8.89
C ARG A 251 2.46 27.70 -9.52
N GLN A 252 1.72 27.73 -10.64
CA GLN A 252 1.32 29.00 -11.28
C GLN A 252 0.57 29.91 -10.30
N ARG A 253 -0.13 29.34 -9.34
CA ARG A 253 -0.88 30.05 -8.30
C ARG A 253 -0.12 30.20 -6.98
N ARG A 254 1.08 29.65 -6.84
CA ARG A 254 1.90 29.63 -5.62
C ARG A 254 1.14 29.04 -4.42
N ILE A 255 0.43 27.95 -4.63
CA ILE A 255 -0.36 27.27 -3.61
C ILE A 255 0.39 25.99 -3.20
N PRO A 256 0.62 25.76 -1.91
CA PRO A 256 1.14 24.52 -1.38
C PRO A 256 0.26 23.32 -1.80
N PHE A 257 0.90 22.19 -2.06
CA PHE A 257 0.21 20.97 -2.40
C PHE A 257 0.87 19.77 -1.75
N SER A 258 0.05 18.76 -1.43
CA SER A 258 0.47 17.49 -0.88
C SER A 258 -0.28 16.35 -1.57
N THR A 259 0.26 15.14 -1.46
CA THR A 259 -0.33 13.96 -2.09
C THR A 259 -0.45 12.81 -1.10
N MET A 260 -1.34 11.86 -1.42
CA MET A 260 -1.36 10.57 -0.79
C MET A 260 -0.35 9.63 -1.48
N PRO A 261 0.28 8.71 -0.70
CA PRO A 261 1.10 7.64 -1.26
C PRO A 261 0.33 6.83 -2.32
N GLY A 262 1.06 6.20 -3.24
CA GLY A 262 0.49 5.30 -4.24
C GLY A 262 -0.14 4.05 -3.62
N ILE A 263 -0.99 3.36 -4.40
CA ILE A 263 -1.71 2.19 -3.90
C ILE A 263 -0.77 1.08 -3.42
N TYR A 264 0.35 0.87 -4.10
CA TYR A 264 1.36 -0.11 -3.71
C TYR A 264 2.08 0.24 -2.39
N GLU A 265 2.22 1.54 -2.08
CA GLU A 265 2.78 2.02 -0.81
C GLU A 265 1.76 1.89 0.34
N LEU A 266 0.47 1.67 0.02
CA LEU A 266 -0.62 1.50 0.99
C LEU A 266 -0.93 0.04 1.29
N ILE A 267 -0.28 -0.91 0.64
CA ILE A 267 -0.48 -2.35 0.87
C ILE A 267 -0.18 -2.65 2.36
N GLY A 268 -1.20 -3.19 3.07
CA GLY A 268 -1.14 -3.48 4.51
C GLY A 268 -1.43 -2.31 5.44
N GLY A 269 -1.65 -1.06 4.94
CA GLY A 269 -1.94 0.13 5.74
C GLY A 269 -3.31 0.74 5.49
N LYS A 270 -3.87 1.42 6.51
CA LYS A 270 -5.10 2.21 6.36
C LYS A 270 -4.78 3.56 5.71
N VAL A 271 -5.65 4.03 4.82
CA VAL A 271 -5.60 5.40 4.29
C VAL A 271 -5.83 6.39 5.45
N SER A 272 -4.90 7.31 5.68
CA SER A 272 -4.96 8.30 6.76
C SER A 272 -4.36 9.63 6.32
N VAL A 273 -4.85 10.76 6.84
CA VAL A 273 -4.28 12.10 6.59
C VAL A 273 -2.85 12.21 7.11
N ASN A 274 -2.48 11.45 8.13
CA ASN A 274 -1.09 11.42 8.62
C ASN A 274 -0.09 10.86 7.58
N ARG A 275 -0.57 10.29 6.47
CA ARG A 275 0.24 9.84 5.34
C ARG A 275 0.32 10.86 4.20
N LEU A 276 -0.30 12.04 4.34
CA LEU A 276 -0.08 13.11 3.38
C LEU A 276 1.39 13.54 3.43
N ARG A 277 2.02 13.58 2.27
CA ARG A 277 3.41 13.98 2.12
C ARG A 277 3.58 14.95 0.95
N GLU A 278 4.72 15.60 0.89
CA GLU A 278 5.10 16.34 -0.30
C GLU A 278 5.12 15.42 -1.52
N VAL A 279 4.83 15.99 -2.69
CA VAL A 279 4.87 15.23 -3.94
C VAL A 279 6.32 14.89 -4.27
N GLU A 280 6.57 13.62 -4.51
CA GLU A 280 7.86 13.11 -4.93
C GLU A 280 7.88 12.80 -6.43
N ILE A 281 9.08 12.61 -6.97
CA ILE A 281 9.25 12.24 -8.38
C ILE A 281 8.54 10.91 -8.73
N SER A 282 8.45 9.99 -7.78
CA SER A 282 7.70 8.74 -7.91
C SER A 282 6.22 8.97 -8.25
N ASP A 283 5.64 10.06 -7.77
CA ASP A 283 4.23 10.40 -8.03
C ASP A 283 4.02 10.88 -9.48
N LEU A 284 5.05 11.51 -10.08
CA LEU A 284 5.01 11.98 -11.47
C LEU A 284 5.19 10.85 -12.49
N LEU A 285 5.76 9.75 -12.07
CA LEU A 285 6.07 8.59 -12.91
C LEU A 285 5.15 7.40 -12.62
N ARG A 286 4.09 7.59 -11.82
CA ARG A 286 3.08 6.56 -11.53
C ARG A 286 2.36 6.15 -12.80
N ARG A 287 2.07 4.85 -12.87
CA ARG A 287 1.20 4.22 -13.85
C ARG A 287 -0.08 3.73 -13.18
N GLU A 288 -1.03 3.29 -13.98
CA GLU A 288 -2.21 2.60 -13.46
C GLU A 288 -1.77 1.34 -12.72
N PRO A 289 -2.35 1.07 -11.54
CA PRO A 289 -2.00 -0.11 -10.76
C PRO A 289 -2.32 -1.40 -11.52
N ALA A 290 -1.40 -2.34 -11.50
CA ALA A 290 -1.63 -3.69 -11.99
C ALA A 290 -2.53 -4.49 -11.01
N ASP A 291 -3.38 -5.35 -11.53
CA ASP A 291 -4.18 -6.26 -10.72
C ASP A 291 -3.29 -7.36 -10.09
N ILE A 292 -3.72 -7.88 -8.95
CA ILE A 292 -3.02 -8.95 -8.21
C ILE A 292 -3.81 -10.24 -8.30
N ASP A 293 -3.14 -11.36 -8.60
CA ASP A 293 -3.66 -12.68 -8.26
C ASP A 293 -3.26 -13.07 -6.83
N ASP A 294 -3.98 -12.52 -5.86
CA ASP A 294 -3.74 -12.79 -4.43
C ASP A 294 -3.78 -14.29 -4.10
N GLU A 295 -4.61 -15.08 -4.80
CA GLU A 295 -4.75 -16.51 -4.56
C GLU A 295 -3.52 -17.28 -5.05
N GLY A 296 -3.00 -16.98 -6.25
CA GLY A 296 -1.80 -17.59 -6.80
C GLY A 296 -0.56 -17.32 -5.97
N VAL A 297 -0.35 -16.06 -5.60
CA VAL A 297 0.75 -15.65 -4.74
C VAL A 297 0.62 -16.25 -3.35
N GLY A 298 -0.59 -16.25 -2.77
CA GLY A 298 -0.86 -16.85 -1.47
C GLY A 298 -0.50 -18.33 -1.41
N ARG A 299 -0.83 -19.12 -2.44
CA ARG A 299 -0.44 -20.54 -2.53
C ARG A 299 1.08 -20.73 -2.53
N THR A 300 1.82 -19.79 -3.09
CA THR A 300 3.29 -19.86 -3.20
C THR A 300 3.99 -19.48 -1.89
N LEU A 301 3.45 -18.56 -1.11
CA LEU A 301 4.15 -17.94 0.02
C LEU A 301 3.57 -18.27 1.39
N THR A 302 2.25 -18.45 1.51
CA THR A 302 1.59 -18.66 2.81
C THR A 302 2.06 -19.94 3.49
N GLY A 303 2.52 -19.84 4.73
CA GLY A 303 3.01 -20.97 5.52
C GLY A 303 4.35 -21.57 5.03
N LYS A 304 5.03 -20.96 4.05
CA LYS A 304 6.34 -21.39 3.55
C LYS A 304 7.48 -20.72 4.32
N ARG A 305 8.65 -21.36 4.34
CA ARG A 305 9.91 -20.71 4.72
C ARG A 305 10.46 -20.02 3.48
N VAL A 306 10.54 -18.68 3.54
CA VAL A 306 11.00 -17.86 2.41
C VAL A 306 12.33 -17.24 2.76
N LEU A 307 13.31 -17.32 1.87
CA LEU A 307 14.63 -16.71 2.03
C LEU A 307 14.79 -15.59 1.00
N VAL A 308 15.16 -14.40 1.45
CA VAL A 308 15.52 -13.28 0.59
C VAL A 308 17.01 -12.99 0.74
N THR A 309 17.78 -13.15 -0.33
CA THR A 309 19.18 -12.72 -0.34
C THR A 309 19.28 -11.28 -0.76
N GLY A 310 20.24 -10.54 -0.21
CA GLY A 310 20.30 -9.09 -0.42
C GLY A 310 19.17 -8.34 0.31
N ALA A 311 18.64 -8.90 1.40
CA ALA A 311 17.49 -8.36 2.15
C ALA A 311 17.70 -6.94 2.67
N GLY A 312 18.94 -6.51 2.95
CA GLY A 312 19.27 -5.13 3.33
C GLY A 312 19.31 -4.13 2.16
N GLY A 313 19.18 -4.60 0.90
CA GLY A 313 19.10 -3.74 -0.28
C GLY A 313 17.69 -3.18 -0.51
N SER A 314 17.55 -2.17 -1.39
CA SER A 314 16.26 -1.53 -1.66
C SER A 314 15.21 -2.50 -2.19
N ILE A 315 15.56 -3.39 -3.12
CA ILE A 315 14.65 -4.41 -3.66
C ILE A 315 14.41 -5.52 -2.63
N GLY A 316 15.47 -6.01 -1.96
CA GLY A 316 15.36 -7.09 -0.98
C GLY A 316 14.49 -6.72 0.22
N LEU A 317 14.64 -5.49 0.75
CA LEU A 317 13.80 -4.99 1.85
C LEU A 317 12.32 -4.91 1.44
N GLU A 318 12.04 -4.38 0.26
CA GLU A 318 10.67 -4.28 -0.23
C GLU A 318 10.07 -5.67 -0.54
N LEU A 319 10.86 -6.62 -1.06
CA LEU A 319 10.45 -8.03 -1.18
C LEU A 319 10.03 -8.58 0.19
N CYS A 320 10.86 -8.39 1.21
CA CYS A 320 10.54 -8.84 2.57
C CYS A 320 9.25 -8.20 3.10
N ARG A 321 9.04 -6.89 2.86
CA ARG A 321 7.84 -6.16 3.29
C ARG A 321 6.58 -6.72 2.62
N GLN A 322 6.61 -6.93 1.32
CA GLN A 322 5.46 -7.46 0.60
C GLN A 322 5.21 -8.94 0.91
N ILE A 323 6.25 -9.78 0.94
CA ILE A 323 6.13 -11.20 1.29
C ILE A 323 5.51 -11.37 2.69
N ALA A 324 5.83 -10.51 3.65
CA ALA A 324 5.28 -10.54 5.00
C ALA A 324 3.74 -10.46 5.01
N HIS A 325 3.13 -9.80 4.01
CA HIS A 325 1.68 -9.71 3.87
C HIS A 325 1.00 -11.08 3.74
N TRP A 326 1.61 -12.03 3.04
CA TRP A 326 1.10 -13.40 2.86
C TRP A 326 1.43 -14.36 4.02
N ARG A 327 1.98 -13.85 5.12
CA ARG A 327 2.26 -14.61 6.35
C ARG A 327 3.01 -15.92 6.09
N PRO A 328 4.25 -15.86 5.61
CA PRO A 328 5.10 -17.03 5.54
C PRO A 328 5.31 -17.64 6.93
N ALA A 329 5.68 -18.92 7.02
CA ALA A 329 6.00 -19.55 8.29
C ALA A 329 7.24 -18.91 8.94
N GLN A 330 8.24 -18.56 8.13
CA GLN A 330 9.43 -17.82 8.50
C GLN A 330 9.95 -17.02 7.31
N LEU A 331 10.53 -15.85 7.56
CA LEU A 331 11.18 -15.03 6.53
C LEU A 331 12.65 -14.82 6.88
N GLY A 332 13.54 -15.43 6.11
CA GLY A 332 14.99 -15.30 6.25
C GLY A 332 15.50 -14.05 5.54
N LEU A 333 16.20 -13.19 6.28
CA LEU A 333 16.79 -11.94 5.81
C LEU A 333 18.30 -12.14 5.64
N LEU A 334 18.74 -12.57 4.46
CA LEU A 334 20.16 -12.84 4.21
C LEU A 334 20.85 -11.64 3.56
N GLY A 335 21.97 -11.23 4.11
CA GLY A 335 22.86 -10.20 3.56
C GLY A 335 24.24 -10.20 4.20
N HIS A 336 25.26 -9.68 3.51
CA HIS A 336 26.61 -9.59 4.05
C HIS A 336 26.80 -8.40 5.01
N GLY A 337 26.01 -7.32 4.83
CA GLY A 337 26.09 -6.13 5.66
C GLY A 337 25.25 -6.24 6.92
N GLU A 338 25.88 -6.40 8.09
CA GLU A 338 25.23 -6.49 9.39
C GLU A 338 24.22 -5.35 9.61
N ASN A 339 24.66 -4.10 9.47
CA ASN A 339 23.84 -2.93 9.73
C ASN A 339 22.59 -2.89 8.84
N SER A 340 22.74 -3.19 7.54
CA SER A 340 21.62 -3.15 6.60
C SER A 340 20.59 -4.26 6.85
N VAL A 341 21.02 -5.43 7.33
CA VAL A 341 20.13 -6.52 7.75
C VAL A 341 19.43 -6.16 9.05
N PHE A 342 20.15 -5.55 9.99
CA PHE A 342 19.60 -5.12 11.28
C PHE A 342 18.51 -4.04 11.09
N GLU A 343 18.79 -2.99 10.29
CA GLU A 343 17.80 -1.96 9.95
C GLU A 343 16.56 -2.56 9.29
N ALA A 344 16.76 -3.45 8.32
CA ALA A 344 15.67 -4.15 7.65
C ALA A 344 14.81 -4.96 8.65
N MET A 345 15.44 -5.64 9.59
CA MET A 345 14.74 -6.40 10.62
C MET A 345 13.90 -5.51 11.54
N LEU A 346 14.43 -4.33 11.94
CA LEU A 346 13.71 -3.37 12.78
C LEU A 346 12.44 -2.88 12.08
N ASP A 347 12.58 -2.37 10.85
CA ASP A 347 11.45 -1.86 10.05
C ASP A 347 10.34 -2.93 9.89
N LEU A 348 10.75 -4.15 9.53
CA LEU A 348 9.82 -5.25 9.26
C LEU A 348 9.11 -5.74 10.53
N THR A 349 9.80 -5.76 11.67
CA THR A 349 9.24 -6.22 12.95
C THR A 349 8.21 -5.22 13.49
N GLU A 350 8.46 -3.91 13.32
CA GLU A 350 7.52 -2.86 13.70
C GLU A 350 6.21 -2.96 12.89
N ASP A 351 6.33 -3.16 11.58
CA ASP A 351 5.17 -3.25 10.67
C ASP A 351 4.39 -4.58 10.81
N ASN A 352 5.08 -5.68 11.18
CA ASN A 352 4.50 -7.03 11.20
C ASN A 352 4.76 -7.76 12.53
N PRO A 353 4.17 -7.31 13.64
CA PRO A 353 4.39 -7.93 14.94
C PRO A 353 3.89 -9.39 14.94
N GLY A 354 4.78 -10.31 15.34
CA GLY A 354 4.49 -11.73 15.47
C GLY A 354 4.83 -12.60 14.25
N LEU A 355 5.35 -12.02 13.15
CA LEU A 355 5.95 -12.80 12.07
C LEU A 355 7.40 -13.16 12.43
N PRO A 356 7.82 -14.45 12.32
CA PRO A 356 9.20 -14.84 12.60
C PRO A 356 10.16 -14.37 11.49
N PHE A 357 10.92 -13.30 11.77
CA PHE A 357 12.04 -12.86 10.93
C PHE A 357 13.33 -13.51 11.43
N VAL A 358 14.12 -14.06 10.51
CA VAL A 358 15.41 -14.71 10.82
C VAL A 358 16.53 -13.93 10.14
N PRO A 359 17.28 -13.08 10.86
CA PRO A 359 18.43 -12.37 10.29
C PRO A 359 19.58 -13.34 10.05
N ILE A 360 20.16 -13.31 8.84
CA ILE A 360 21.25 -14.19 8.42
C ILE A 360 22.37 -13.34 7.82
N ILE A 361 23.50 -13.27 8.53
CA ILE A 361 24.69 -12.59 8.02
C ILE A 361 25.54 -13.61 7.28
N ALA A 362 25.56 -13.47 5.95
CA ALA A 362 26.32 -14.33 5.05
C ALA A 362 26.63 -13.62 3.74
N ASP A 363 27.82 -13.90 3.18
CA ASP A 363 28.19 -13.52 1.83
C ASP A 363 27.77 -14.64 0.86
N VAL A 364 27.10 -14.28 -0.22
CA VAL A 364 26.64 -15.27 -1.22
C VAL A 364 27.80 -15.97 -1.94
N ARG A 365 29.01 -15.38 -1.91
CA ARG A 365 30.23 -15.96 -2.48
C ARG A 365 30.82 -17.11 -1.65
N ASP A 366 30.49 -17.16 -0.36
CA ASP A 366 30.94 -18.20 0.58
C ASP A 366 30.03 -19.44 0.44
N ILE A 367 30.46 -20.38 -0.39
CA ILE A 367 29.72 -21.59 -0.73
C ILE A 367 29.41 -22.43 0.51
N ASP A 368 30.37 -22.57 1.42
CA ASP A 368 30.21 -23.36 2.63
C ASP A 368 29.21 -22.71 3.59
N ARG A 369 29.33 -21.39 3.78
CA ARG A 369 28.38 -20.64 4.60
C ARG A 369 26.97 -20.68 4.04
N ILE A 370 26.80 -20.51 2.73
CA ILE A 370 25.49 -20.61 2.06
C ILE A 370 24.92 -22.02 2.19
N SER A 371 25.73 -23.06 2.01
CA SER A 371 25.32 -24.45 2.20
C SER A 371 24.79 -24.70 3.62
N ASN A 372 25.52 -24.22 4.65
CA ASN A 372 25.09 -24.33 6.05
C ASN A 372 23.78 -23.57 6.30
N VAL A 373 23.63 -22.35 5.74
CA VAL A 373 22.37 -21.58 5.84
C VAL A 373 21.19 -22.34 5.24
N PHE A 374 21.37 -22.96 4.09
CA PHE A 374 20.30 -23.74 3.47
C PHE A 374 20.01 -25.05 4.21
N ASP A 375 21.00 -25.67 4.82
CA ASP A 375 20.79 -26.85 5.66
C ASP A 375 19.98 -26.52 6.92
N ASP A 376 20.31 -25.43 7.60
CA ASP A 376 19.64 -24.99 8.82
C ASP A 376 18.24 -24.41 8.55
N PHE A 377 18.10 -23.51 7.58
CA PHE A 377 16.85 -22.78 7.32
C PHE A 377 15.87 -23.57 6.44
N ARG A 378 16.38 -24.41 5.50
CA ARG A 378 15.58 -25.22 4.57
C ARG A 378 14.51 -24.40 3.84
N PRO A 379 14.86 -23.37 3.06
CA PRO A 379 13.90 -22.52 2.38
C PRO A 379 13.09 -23.29 1.34
N HIS A 380 11.75 -23.09 1.33
CA HIS A 380 10.90 -23.57 0.25
C HIS A 380 10.97 -22.65 -0.96
N VAL A 381 11.04 -21.32 -0.72
CA VAL A 381 11.11 -20.29 -1.75
C VAL A 381 12.30 -19.39 -1.51
N VAL A 382 13.06 -19.08 -2.55
CA VAL A 382 14.21 -18.16 -2.51
C VAL A 382 14.00 -17.04 -3.49
N PHE A 383 14.12 -15.80 -3.01
CA PHE A 383 14.26 -14.61 -3.85
C PHE A 383 15.71 -14.13 -3.80
N HIS A 384 16.41 -14.23 -4.93
CA HIS A 384 17.82 -13.88 -5.03
C HIS A 384 18.00 -12.48 -5.59
N ALA A 385 18.13 -11.49 -4.67
CA ALA A 385 18.31 -10.07 -4.98
C ALA A 385 19.73 -9.56 -4.62
N ALA A 386 20.62 -10.42 -4.15
CA ALA A 386 22.01 -10.05 -3.87
C ALA A 386 22.80 -9.94 -5.17
N ALA A 387 23.19 -8.71 -5.54
CA ALA A 387 24.03 -8.43 -6.71
C ALA A 387 24.67 -7.05 -6.61
N HIS A 388 25.82 -6.88 -7.25
CA HIS A 388 26.40 -5.56 -7.56
C HIS A 388 25.75 -5.02 -8.83
N LYS A 389 25.29 -3.75 -8.80
CA LYS A 389 24.44 -3.16 -9.85
C LYS A 389 25.02 -1.91 -10.53
N HIS A 390 26.03 -1.28 -9.93
CA HIS A 390 26.58 -0.02 -10.43
C HIS A 390 27.53 -0.27 -11.60
N VAL A 391 27.11 0.11 -12.82
CA VAL A 391 27.90 -0.10 -14.04
C VAL A 391 29.30 0.51 -13.91
N PRO A 392 29.51 1.80 -13.60
CA PRO A 392 30.85 2.36 -13.52
C PRO A 392 31.75 1.70 -12.47
N MET A 393 31.16 1.24 -11.37
CA MET A 393 31.93 0.55 -10.32
C MET A 393 32.37 -0.84 -10.76
N MET A 394 31.55 -1.55 -11.54
CA MET A 394 31.87 -2.90 -12.00
C MET A 394 32.81 -2.90 -13.22
N GLU A 395 32.87 -1.82 -13.99
CA GLU A 395 33.87 -1.64 -15.03
C GLU A 395 35.32 -1.54 -14.50
N ILE A 396 35.48 -1.06 -13.27
CA ILE A 396 36.80 -0.93 -12.60
C ILE A 396 37.04 -2.02 -11.54
N ASN A 397 36.04 -2.86 -11.23
CA ASN A 397 36.14 -3.99 -10.31
C ASN A 397 35.53 -5.23 -10.97
N VAL A 398 36.14 -5.63 -12.07
CA VAL A 398 35.66 -6.73 -12.93
C VAL A 398 35.59 -8.05 -12.14
N GLU A 399 36.60 -8.32 -11.32
CA GLU A 399 36.73 -9.51 -10.48
C GLU A 399 35.59 -9.60 -9.45
N GLU A 400 35.24 -8.46 -8.85
CA GLU A 400 34.12 -8.36 -7.91
C GLU A 400 32.78 -8.61 -8.61
N ALA A 401 32.61 -8.10 -9.85
CA ALA A 401 31.40 -8.38 -10.62
C ALA A 401 31.22 -9.88 -10.89
N VAL A 402 32.29 -10.58 -11.29
CA VAL A 402 32.28 -12.03 -11.53
C VAL A 402 32.01 -12.80 -10.25
N THR A 403 32.76 -12.53 -9.19
CA THR A 403 32.66 -13.31 -7.95
C THR A 403 31.32 -13.10 -7.25
N ASN A 404 30.80 -11.87 -7.23
CA ASN A 404 29.53 -11.60 -6.55
C ASN A 404 28.31 -12.02 -7.40
N ASN A 405 28.28 -11.63 -8.69
CA ASN A 405 27.07 -11.82 -9.48
C ASN A 405 26.99 -13.24 -10.09
N ILE A 406 28.12 -13.84 -10.50
CA ILE A 406 28.14 -15.17 -11.11
C ILE A 406 28.34 -16.26 -10.05
N LEU A 407 29.48 -16.26 -9.34
CA LEU A 407 29.78 -17.26 -8.32
C LEU A 407 28.74 -17.21 -7.17
N GLY A 408 28.35 -16.02 -6.71
CA GLY A 408 27.33 -15.87 -5.68
C GLY A 408 25.99 -16.45 -6.10
N THR A 409 25.55 -16.24 -7.37
CA THR A 409 24.33 -16.87 -7.90
C THR A 409 24.48 -18.39 -7.99
N GLN A 410 25.62 -18.88 -8.49
CA GLN A 410 25.89 -20.33 -8.57
C GLN A 410 25.86 -20.99 -7.19
N SER A 411 26.43 -20.34 -6.16
CA SER A 411 26.42 -20.84 -4.78
C SER A 411 25.00 -20.99 -4.24
N VAL A 412 24.16 -19.96 -4.43
CA VAL A 412 22.76 -19.98 -4.01
C VAL A 412 21.96 -21.04 -4.76
N VAL A 413 22.15 -21.16 -6.08
CA VAL A 413 21.46 -22.17 -6.92
C VAL A 413 21.87 -23.59 -6.54
N LYS A 414 23.17 -23.87 -6.36
CA LYS A 414 23.68 -25.18 -5.92
C LYS A 414 23.09 -25.57 -4.56
N ALA A 415 23.08 -24.65 -3.60
CA ALA A 415 22.46 -24.91 -2.29
C ALA A 415 20.94 -25.13 -2.41
N ALA A 416 20.23 -24.34 -3.23
CA ALA A 416 18.80 -24.50 -3.46
C ALA A 416 18.45 -25.89 -4.03
N LEU A 417 19.27 -26.39 -4.95
CA LEU A 417 19.11 -27.73 -5.51
C LEU A 417 19.40 -28.81 -4.46
N ALA A 418 20.50 -28.70 -3.72
CA ALA A 418 20.95 -29.68 -2.74
C ALA A 418 19.96 -29.84 -1.57
N TYR A 419 19.37 -28.74 -1.11
CA TYR A 419 18.51 -28.72 0.07
C TYR A 419 17.01 -28.67 -0.23
N GLY A 420 16.61 -28.94 -1.47
CA GLY A 420 15.22 -29.20 -1.81
C GLY A 420 14.33 -27.96 -1.92
N THR A 421 14.90 -26.79 -2.22
CA THR A 421 14.12 -25.57 -2.51
C THR A 421 13.12 -25.82 -3.62
N GLU A 422 11.86 -25.49 -3.37
CA GLU A 422 10.77 -25.70 -4.32
C GLU A 422 10.81 -24.69 -5.47
N ARG A 423 11.16 -23.41 -5.18
CA ARG A 423 11.13 -22.30 -6.13
C ARG A 423 12.27 -21.31 -5.89
N LEU A 424 12.85 -20.79 -6.97
CA LEU A 424 13.86 -19.74 -6.91
C LEU A 424 13.55 -18.65 -7.93
N VAL A 425 13.67 -17.40 -7.53
CA VAL A 425 13.46 -16.22 -8.37
C VAL A 425 14.73 -15.38 -8.37
N LEU A 426 15.38 -15.29 -9.51
CA LEU A 426 16.52 -14.41 -9.71
C LEU A 426 16.03 -13.02 -10.12
N ILE A 427 16.44 -11.99 -9.38
CA ILE A 427 16.23 -10.59 -9.77
C ILE A 427 17.29 -10.21 -10.82
N SER A 428 16.84 -9.85 -12.02
CA SER A 428 17.71 -9.43 -13.13
C SER A 428 17.39 -7.99 -13.60
N THR A 429 17.91 -7.60 -14.73
CA THR A 429 17.91 -6.22 -15.21
C THR A 429 17.82 -6.15 -16.75
N ASP A 430 17.34 -5.04 -17.29
CA ASP A 430 17.41 -4.65 -18.70
C ASP A 430 18.85 -4.66 -19.25
N LYS A 431 19.85 -4.43 -18.40
CA LYS A 431 21.27 -4.39 -18.79
C LYS A 431 21.90 -5.76 -19.09
N ALA A 432 21.18 -6.84 -18.78
CA ALA A 432 21.55 -8.21 -19.17
C ALA A 432 21.21 -8.52 -20.64
N VAL A 433 20.42 -7.64 -21.29
CA VAL A 433 20.05 -7.70 -22.70
C VAL A 433 21.17 -7.10 -23.54
N GLU A 434 21.74 -7.85 -24.51
CA GLU A 434 22.85 -7.37 -25.35
C GLU A 434 23.87 -6.55 -24.57
N PRO A 435 24.51 -7.11 -23.54
CA PRO A 435 25.23 -6.33 -22.54
C PRO A 435 26.40 -5.55 -23.14
N THR A 436 26.47 -4.26 -22.80
CA THR A 436 27.57 -3.37 -23.13
C THR A 436 28.53 -3.14 -21.96
N SER A 437 28.18 -3.69 -20.78
CA SER A 437 28.93 -3.53 -19.53
C SER A 437 29.25 -4.87 -18.88
N VAL A 438 30.34 -4.91 -18.12
CA VAL A 438 30.72 -6.08 -17.28
C VAL A 438 29.57 -6.45 -16.32
N MET A 439 28.95 -5.44 -15.69
CA MET A 439 27.79 -5.68 -14.81
C MET A 439 26.66 -6.39 -15.55
N GLY A 440 26.29 -5.91 -16.74
CA GLY A 440 25.25 -6.54 -17.57
C GLY A 440 25.62 -7.96 -17.99
N ALA A 441 26.87 -8.16 -18.43
CA ALA A 441 27.38 -9.49 -18.80
C ALA A 441 27.36 -10.50 -17.63
N THR A 442 27.76 -10.06 -16.42
CA THR A 442 27.71 -10.94 -15.25
C THR A 442 26.27 -11.27 -14.83
N LYS A 443 25.32 -10.37 -15.03
CA LYS A 443 23.89 -10.65 -14.80
C LYS A 443 23.35 -11.63 -15.85
N ARG A 444 23.76 -11.51 -17.11
CA ARG A 444 23.41 -12.45 -18.17
C ARG A 444 23.90 -13.86 -17.85
N MET A 445 25.16 -14.01 -17.41
CA MET A 445 25.69 -15.29 -16.96
C MET A 445 24.92 -15.87 -15.76
N ALA A 446 24.49 -15.04 -14.83
CA ALA A 446 23.67 -15.46 -13.70
C ALA A 446 22.27 -15.97 -14.15
N GLU A 447 21.68 -15.37 -15.19
CA GLU A 447 20.45 -15.89 -15.80
C GLU A 447 20.66 -17.30 -16.40
N MET A 448 21.76 -17.51 -17.14
CA MET A 448 22.11 -18.84 -17.69
C MET A 448 22.26 -19.89 -16.58
N VAL A 449 22.87 -19.55 -15.43
CA VAL A 449 23.00 -20.46 -14.27
C VAL A 449 21.64 -20.91 -13.77
N VAL A 450 20.69 -19.97 -13.63
CA VAL A 450 19.33 -20.27 -13.12
C VAL A 450 18.54 -21.07 -14.15
N HIS A 451 18.65 -20.72 -15.43
CA HIS A 451 17.99 -21.44 -16.53
C HIS A 451 18.47 -22.89 -16.64
N ASP A 452 19.79 -23.12 -16.69
CA ASP A 452 20.37 -24.47 -16.72
C ASP A 452 19.93 -25.32 -15.50
N ALA A 453 19.94 -24.71 -14.32
CA ALA A 453 19.48 -25.38 -13.10
C ALA A 453 17.99 -25.77 -13.16
N ALA A 454 17.15 -24.89 -13.72
CA ALA A 454 15.73 -25.17 -13.92
C ALA A 454 15.52 -26.35 -14.88
N LEU A 455 16.17 -26.33 -16.04
CA LEU A 455 16.04 -27.38 -17.04
C LEU A 455 16.51 -28.74 -16.52
N ARG A 456 17.65 -28.78 -15.80
CA ARG A 456 18.18 -30.04 -15.25
C ARG A 456 17.36 -30.59 -14.09
N SER A 457 16.76 -29.74 -13.28
CA SER A 457 16.03 -30.17 -12.08
C SER A 457 14.52 -30.28 -12.27
N GLY A 458 13.94 -29.69 -13.30
CA GLY A 458 12.50 -29.56 -13.51
C GLY A 458 11.81 -28.69 -12.46
N ARG A 459 12.57 -27.87 -11.71
CA ARG A 459 12.02 -27.00 -10.67
C ARG A 459 11.70 -25.61 -11.21
N PRO A 460 10.67 -24.93 -10.67
CA PRO A 460 10.30 -23.57 -11.06
C PRO A 460 11.31 -22.52 -10.56
N PHE A 461 12.51 -22.59 -11.14
CA PHE A 461 13.54 -21.57 -11.01
C PHE A 461 13.41 -20.61 -12.18
N VAL A 462 13.20 -19.33 -11.90
CA VAL A 462 12.86 -18.33 -12.90
C VAL A 462 13.68 -17.06 -12.73
N THR A 463 13.78 -16.29 -13.79
CA THR A 463 14.43 -14.98 -13.81
C THR A 463 13.39 -13.89 -14.07
N VAL A 464 13.53 -12.71 -13.43
CA VAL A 464 12.68 -11.56 -13.68
C VAL A 464 13.54 -10.36 -14.02
N ARG A 465 13.39 -9.86 -15.26
CA ARG A 465 14.05 -8.66 -15.78
C ARG A 465 13.16 -7.43 -15.64
N PHE A 466 13.73 -6.32 -15.19
CA PHE A 466 13.10 -5.01 -15.21
C PHE A 466 14.15 -3.90 -15.31
N GLY A 467 13.70 -2.70 -15.69
CA GLY A 467 14.55 -1.53 -15.85
C GLY A 467 14.88 -0.82 -14.54
N ASN A 468 15.06 0.51 -14.59
CA ASN A 468 15.44 1.26 -13.41
C ASN A 468 14.27 1.40 -12.42
N VAL A 469 14.59 1.37 -11.13
CA VAL A 469 13.62 1.62 -10.07
C VAL A 469 13.91 2.93 -9.35
N LEU A 470 12.85 3.69 -9.09
CA LEU A 470 12.94 5.02 -8.47
C LEU A 470 13.32 4.94 -6.99
N GLY A 471 14.20 5.84 -6.57
CA GLY A 471 14.56 5.99 -5.16
C GLY A 471 15.46 4.89 -4.59
N SER A 472 15.96 3.94 -5.40
CA SER A 472 16.92 2.94 -4.93
C SER A 472 18.23 3.59 -4.51
N ARG A 473 18.91 3.01 -3.49
CA ARG A 473 20.21 3.51 -2.99
C ARG A 473 21.21 3.63 -4.14
N GLY A 474 21.87 4.79 -4.24
CA GLY A 474 22.85 5.11 -5.30
C GLY A 474 22.28 5.31 -6.70
N SER A 475 20.95 5.46 -6.86
CA SER A 475 20.31 5.77 -8.14
C SER A 475 20.38 7.26 -8.47
N ILE A 476 19.94 7.59 -9.69
CA ILE A 476 20.01 8.96 -10.25
C ILE A 476 19.20 9.99 -9.45
N VAL A 477 18.05 9.61 -8.88
CA VAL A 477 17.18 10.53 -8.12
C VAL A 477 17.85 11.04 -6.84
N PRO A 478 18.40 10.21 -5.94
CA PRO A 478 19.21 10.67 -4.82
C PRO A 478 20.42 11.52 -5.22
N LEU A 479 21.07 11.18 -6.33
CA LEU A 479 22.20 11.95 -6.86
C LEU A 479 21.76 13.37 -7.23
N PHE A 480 20.70 13.51 -8.03
CA PHE A 480 20.18 14.81 -8.43
C PHE A 480 19.73 15.64 -7.24
N LYS A 481 18.99 15.04 -6.27
CA LYS A 481 18.61 15.74 -5.04
C LYS A 481 19.82 16.26 -4.27
N ARG A 482 20.91 15.48 -4.20
CA ARG A 482 22.15 15.89 -3.55
C ARG A 482 22.81 17.03 -4.31
N GLN A 483 22.91 16.95 -5.63
CA GLN A 483 23.49 18.03 -6.47
C GLN A 483 22.68 19.32 -6.34
N ILE A 484 21.36 19.26 -6.38
CA ILE A 484 20.47 20.41 -6.19
C ILE A 484 20.68 21.04 -4.81
N ALA A 485 20.76 20.22 -3.74
CA ALA A 485 21.00 20.71 -2.38
C ALA A 485 22.33 21.44 -2.22
N HIS A 486 23.32 21.14 -3.08
CA HIS A 486 24.63 21.83 -3.12
C HIS A 486 24.67 23.02 -4.11
N GLY A 487 23.55 23.37 -4.74
CA GLY A 487 23.47 24.49 -5.68
C GLY A 487 23.80 24.14 -7.13
N GLY A 488 23.91 22.85 -7.46
CA GLY A 488 24.19 22.34 -8.79
C GLY A 488 25.69 22.28 -9.15
N PRO A 489 26.05 22.06 -10.43
CA PRO A 489 25.13 21.69 -11.49
C PRO A 489 24.55 20.27 -11.32
N VAL A 490 23.39 20.01 -11.91
CA VAL A 490 22.89 18.63 -12.11
C VAL A 490 23.59 18.06 -13.34
N THR A 491 24.23 16.90 -13.19
CA THR A 491 25.01 16.28 -14.26
C THR A 491 24.26 15.16 -14.96
N ILE A 492 24.18 15.20 -16.29
CA ILE A 492 23.55 14.21 -17.16
C ILE A 492 24.56 13.76 -18.20
N THR A 493 24.59 12.47 -18.55
CA THR A 493 25.55 11.92 -19.48
C THR A 493 25.27 12.32 -20.94
N HIS A 494 23.99 12.38 -21.35
CA HIS A 494 23.61 12.81 -22.70
C HIS A 494 22.20 13.43 -22.73
N PRO A 495 21.90 14.45 -23.54
CA PRO A 495 20.58 15.08 -23.63
C PRO A 495 19.45 14.13 -24.04
N GLU A 496 19.75 13.15 -24.87
CA GLU A 496 18.79 12.16 -25.36
C GLU A 496 18.78 10.86 -24.54
N MET A 497 19.52 10.84 -23.42
CA MET A 497 19.53 9.67 -22.53
C MET A 497 18.13 9.39 -22.00
N GLU A 498 17.68 8.16 -22.18
CA GLU A 498 16.37 7.72 -21.68
C GLU A 498 16.47 6.39 -20.92
N ARG A 499 15.56 6.20 -19.96
CA ARG A 499 15.50 4.98 -19.14
C ARG A 499 14.06 4.64 -18.85
N PHE A 500 13.79 3.35 -18.73
CA PHE A 500 12.55 2.88 -18.13
C PHE A 500 12.57 3.10 -16.63
N PHE A 501 11.44 3.54 -16.08
CA PHE A 501 11.29 3.71 -14.64
C PHE A 501 10.02 3.05 -14.11
N MET A 502 10.17 2.49 -12.91
CA MET A 502 9.08 1.91 -12.13
C MET A 502 9.32 2.23 -10.65
N THR A 503 8.27 2.27 -9.83
CA THR A 503 8.47 2.37 -8.38
C THR A 503 8.96 1.04 -7.82
N ILE A 504 9.72 1.07 -6.72
CA ILE A 504 10.21 -0.17 -6.07
C ILE A 504 9.04 -1.06 -5.63
N PRO A 505 7.99 -0.53 -4.97
CA PRO A 505 6.83 -1.35 -4.59
C PRO A 505 6.14 -2.02 -5.77
N GLU A 506 5.98 -1.32 -6.90
CA GLU A 506 5.37 -1.87 -8.11
C GLU A 506 6.23 -2.97 -8.72
N ALA A 507 7.54 -2.74 -8.88
CA ALA A 507 8.46 -3.74 -9.43
C ALA A 507 8.47 -5.02 -8.59
N VAL A 508 8.55 -4.89 -7.27
CA VAL A 508 8.54 -6.02 -6.34
C VAL A 508 7.21 -6.76 -6.38
N HIS A 509 6.11 -6.02 -6.49
CA HIS A 509 4.78 -6.59 -6.64
C HIS A 509 4.69 -7.52 -7.86
N LEU A 510 5.13 -7.03 -9.02
CA LEU A 510 5.16 -7.81 -10.25
C LEU A 510 6.18 -8.98 -10.20
N VAL A 511 7.31 -8.83 -9.48
CA VAL A 511 8.25 -9.92 -9.23
C VAL A 511 7.59 -11.05 -8.42
N VAL A 512 6.85 -10.72 -7.37
CA VAL A 512 6.13 -11.71 -6.55
C VAL A 512 5.03 -12.38 -7.37
N GLN A 513 4.36 -11.63 -8.24
CA GLN A 513 3.39 -12.16 -9.19
C GLN A 513 4.05 -13.12 -10.20
N ALA A 514 5.15 -12.73 -10.83
CA ALA A 514 5.92 -13.58 -11.75
C ALA A 514 6.40 -14.86 -11.06
N ALA A 515 6.82 -14.76 -9.79
CA ALA A 515 7.20 -15.92 -8.99
C ALA A 515 6.08 -16.96 -8.88
N SER A 516 4.82 -16.55 -8.79
CA SER A 516 3.69 -17.48 -8.66
C SER A 516 3.35 -18.21 -9.97
N MET A 517 3.66 -17.60 -11.12
CA MET A 517 3.31 -18.11 -12.45
C MET A 517 4.35 -19.06 -13.04
N GLY A 518 5.63 -18.92 -12.65
CA GLY A 518 6.74 -19.66 -13.25
C GLY A 518 6.62 -21.18 -13.11
N GLN A 519 6.99 -21.89 -14.16
CA GLN A 519 7.02 -23.35 -14.25
C GLN A 519 8.45 -23.90 -14.21
N GLY A 520 9.45 -23.12 -14.66
CA GLY A 520 10.88 -23.41 -14.63
C GLY A 520 11.61 -23.07 -15.93
N GLY A 521 12.64 -22.24 -15.84
CA GLY A 521 13.46 -21.77 -16.96
C GLY A 521 12.99 -20.47 -17.60
N GLU A 522 11.79 -19.95 -17.23
CA GLU A 522 11.29 -18.74 -17.85
C GLU A 522 12.11 -17.51 -17.45
N VAL A 523 12.30 -16.63 -18.44
CA VAL A 523 12.74 -15.25 -18.24
C VAL A 523 11.53 -14.35 -18.39
N PHE A 524 11.03 -13.87 -17.26
CA PHE A 524 9.95 -12.87 -17.23
C PHE A 524 10.50 -11.46 -17.40
N VAL A 525 9.76 -10.65 -18.13
CA VAL A 525 10.04 -9.22 -18.33
C VAL A 525 8.86 -8.41 -17.84
N LEU A 526 9.13 -7.46 -16.96
CA LEU A 526 8.09 -6.54 -16.49
C LEU A 526 7.85 -5.45 -17.54
N ARG A 527 6.58 -5.15 -17.80
CA ARG A 527 6.19 -4.06 -18.68
C ARG A 527 6.49 -2.73 -18.01
N MET A 528 7.57 -2.06 -18.43
CA MET A 528 8.07 -0.83 -17.82
C MET A 528 7.33 0.45 -18.25
N GLY A 529 6.41 0.39 -19.21
CA GLY A 529 5.79 1.56 -19.83
C GLY A 529 6.71 2.27 -20.80
N GLU A 530 6.47 3.57 -21.00
CA GLU A 530 7.30 4.38 -21.90
C GLU A 530 8.61 4.79 -21.24
N PRO A 531 9.73 4.85 -22.00
CA PRO A 531 10.98 5.35 -21.50
C PRO A 531 10.89 6.85 -21.17
N VAL A 532 11.59 7.28 -20.13
CA VAL A 532 11.61 8.66 -19.65
C VAL A 532 12.97 9.28 -19.94
N ARG A 533 12.97 10.47 -20.53
CA ARG A 533 14.19 11.25 -20.75
C ARG A 533 14.79 11.70 -19.43
N ILE A 534 16.07 11.43 -19.23
CA ILE A 534 16.77 11.80 -17.98
C ILE A 534 16.80 13.33 -17.78
N LEU A 535 16.85 14.08 -18.88
CA LEU A 535 16.75 15.55 -18.83
C LEU A 535 15.41 16.02 -18.24
N GLU A 536 14.30 15.47 -18.71
CA GLU A 536 12.97 15.81 -18.18
C GLU A 536 12.83 15.44 -16.70
N LEU A 537 13.38 14.27 -16.33
CA LEU A 537 13.42 13.83 -14.93
C LEU A 537 14.21 14.81 -14.04
N ALA A 538 15.38 15.29 -14.51
CA ALA A 538 16.19 16.27 -13.79
C ALA A 538 15.43 17.60 -13.60
N GLU A 539 14.84 18.11 -14.68
CA GLU A 539 14.02 19.33 -14.62
C GLU A 539 12.85 19.21 -13.65
N ASP A 540 12.15 18.06 -13.67
CA ASP A 540 11.04 17.81 -12.75
C ASP A 540 11.51 17.79 -11.28
N ILE A 541 12.67 17.18 -10.99
CA ILE A 541 13.25 17.17 -9.63
C ILE A 541 13.66 18.58 -9.20
N ILE A 542 14.27 19.37 -10.07
CA ILE A 542 14.61 20.78 -9.78
C ILE A 542 13.33 21.56 -9.48
N ARG A 543 12.30 21.41 -10.30
CA ARG A 543 10.99 22.05 -10.06
C ARG A 543 10.36 21.58 -8.75
N LEU A 544 10.38 20.29 -8.43
CA LEU A 544 9.85 19.78 -7.14
C LEU A 544 10.62 20.35 -5.94
N SER A 545 11.88 20.69 -6.11
CA SER A 545 12.68 21.38 -5.08
C SER A 545 12.38 22.88 -4.95
N GLY A 546 11.39 23.41 -5.70
CA GLY A 546 11.01 24.84 -5.67
C GLY A 546 11.92 25.76 -6.49
N LEU A 547 12.80 25.20 -7.32
CA LEU A 547 13.79 25.91 -8.12
C LEU A 547 13.43 25.85 -9.62
N GLU A 548 14.01 26.77 -10.44
CA GLU A 548 13.81 26.80 -11.88
C GLU A 548 15.03 26.19 -12.60
N PRO A 549 14.85 25.19 -13.50
CA PRO A 549 15.92 24.65 -14.34
C PRO A 549 16.57 25.75 -15.19
N HIS A 550 17.86 25.62 -15.41
CA HIS A 550 18.71 26.55 -16.21
C HIS A 550 18.79 27.98 -15.66
N LYS A 551 18.08 28.33 -14.61
CA LYS A 551 18.11 29.64 -13.96
C LYS A 551 18.70 29.58 -12.56
N ASP A 552 18.12 28.72 -11.69
CA ASP A 552 18.58 28.55 -10.31
C ASP A 552 19.58 27.39 -10.22
N ILE A 553 19.39 26.34 -11.04
CA ILE A 553 20.24 25.16 -11.12
C ILE A 553 20.62 24.91 -12.58
N GLU A 554 21.91 24.90 -12.87
CA GLU A 554 22.46 24.54 -14.16
C GLU A 554 22.39 23.02 -14.40
N ILE A 555 22.17 22.59 -15.66
CA ILE A 555 22.25 21.20 -16.10
C ILE A 555 23.46 21.07 -17.03
N ALA A 556 24.42 20.23 -16.62
CA ALA A 556 25.67 20.00 -17.35
C ALA A 556 25.67 18.61 -17.99
N PHE A 557 26.20 18.51 -19.22
CA PHE A 557 26.34 17.24 -19.94
C PHE A 557 27.80 16.76 -19.87
N THR A 558 27.98 15.52 -19.35
CA THR A 558 29.33 14.96 -19.10
C THR A 558 29.84 14.01 -20.18
N GLY A 559 29.01 13.62 -21.15
CA GLY A 559 29.30 12.58 -22.12
C GLY A 559 28.86 11.18 -21.65
N ILE A 560 28.59 10.28 -22.62
CA ILE A 560 28.20 8.90 -22.34
C ILE A 560 29.40 8.16 -21.74
N ARG A 561 29.17 7.41 -20.67
CA ARG A 561 30.19 6.63 -19.97
C ARG A 561 30.40 5.27 -20.65
N GLN A 562 31.56 4.67 -20.43
CA GLN A 562 31.83 3.30 -20.86
C GLN A 562 30.80 2.35 -20.24
N GLY A 563 30.28 1.43 -21.05
CA GLY A 563 29.26 0.47 -20.64
C GLY A 563 27.83 1.02 -20.53
N GLU A 564 27.61 2.34 -20.78
CA GLU A 564 26.27 2.93 -20.83
C GLU A 564 25.69 2.91 -22.23
N LYS A 565 24.40 2.55 -22.36
CA LYS A 565 23.61 2.72 -23.60
C LYS A 565 22.83 4.02 -23.55
N LEU A 566 22.54 4.62 -24.70
CA LEU A 566 21.66 5.79 -24.81
C LEU A 566 20.22 5.42 -24.40
N SER A 567 19.73 4.27 -24.90
CA SER A 567 18.46 3.66 -24.54
C SER A 567 18.66 2.19 -24.20
N GLU A 568 17.91 1.67 -23.23
CA GLU A 568 17.96 0.26 -22.81
C GLU A 568 16.82 -0.52 -23.47
N SER A 569 17.05 -1.81 -23.73
CA SER A 569 16.04 -2.75 -24.21
C SER A 569 15.69 -3.76 -23.11
N LEU A 570 14.46 -4.24 -23.08
CA LEU A 570 14.00 -5.22 -22.09
C LEU A 570 14.15 -6.67 -22.57
N TRP A 571 14.33 -6.89 -23.87
CA TRP A 571 14.54 -8.17 -24.52
C TRP A 571 15.46 -8.02 -25.73
N ASP A 572 16.13 -9.09 -26.14
CA ASP A 572 17.07 -9.11 -27.26
C ASP A 572 16.31 -8.99 -28.60
N GLU A 573 16.90 -8.30 -29.59
CA GLU A 573 16.30 -8.15 -30.91
C GLU A 573 16.01 -9.51 -31.56
N GLY A 574 14.81 -9.67 -32.09
CA GLY A 574 14.39 -10.91 -32.76
C GLY A 574 13.77 -11.99 -31.84
N LEU A 575 13.81 -11.82 -30.52
CA LEU A 575 13.11 -12.74 -29.61
C LEU A 575 11.60 -12.46 -29.55
N THR A 576 10.83 -13.51 -29.35
CA THR A 576 9.37 -13.44 -29.22
C THR A 576 8.97 -13.18 -27.79
N LEU A 577 8.15 -12.15 -27.58
CA LEU A 577 7.44 -11.91 -26.32
C LEU A 577 6.11 -12.62 -26.32
N THR A 578 5.91 -13.50 -25.35
CA THR A 578 4.63 -14.17 -25.13
C THR A 578 3.89 -13.58 -23.93
N PRO A 579 2.58 -13.29 -24.05
CA PRO A 579 1.77 -12.84 -22.91
C PRO A 579 1.71 -13.93 -21.84
N THR A 580 1.68 -13.54 -20.58
CA THR A 580 1.40 -14.44 -19.46
C THR A 580 -0.05 -14.29 -18.98
N GLY A 581 -0.42 -14.94 -17.89
CA GLY A 581 -1.69 -14.72 -17.21
C GLY A 581 -1.84 -13.31 -16.57
N HIS A 582 -0.78 -12.50 -16.58
CA HIS A 582 -0.77 -11.15 -16.04
C HIS A 582 -0.41 -10.11 -17.11
N PRO A 583 -1.19 -9.01 -17.29
CA PRO A 583 -0.99 -8.07 -18.40
C PRO A 583 0.37 -7.33 -18.36
N ASP A 584 0.97 -7.13 -17.18
CA ASP A 584 2.23 -6.41 -17.01
C ASP A 584 3.45 -7.32 -16.83
N VAL A 585 3.28 -8.64 -16.98
CA VAL A 585 4.37 -9.63 -16.97
C VAL A 585 4.37 -10.38 -18.29
N MET A 586 5.46 -10.27 -19.03
CA MET A 586 5.66 -10.97 -20.30
C MET A 586 6.69 -12.07 -20.11
N HIS A 587 6.65 -13.09 -20.93
CA HIS A 587 7.67 -14.14 -21.01
C HIS A 587 8.48 -13.97 -22.30
N VAL A 588 9.81 -14.06 -22.18
CA VAL A 588 10.72 -14.08 -23.33
C VAL A 588 11.11 -15.52 -23.61
N GLU A 589 10.82 -15.99 -24.81
CA GLU A 589 11.38 -17.26 -25.28
C GLU A 589 12.89 -17.09 -25.49
N HIS A 590 13.64 -18.02 -24.91
CA HIS A 590 15.07 -17.86 -24.74
C HIS A 590 15.80 -19.17 -24.94
N ASP A 591 16.80 -19.15 -25.78
CA ASP A 591 17.68 -20.29 -26.01
C ASP A 591 19.11 -19.89 -25.60
N ASP A 592 19.55 -20.41 -24.46
CA ASP A 592 20.89 -20.09 -23.96
C ASP A 592 21.94 -20.97 -24.65
N PRO A 593 22.98 -20.36 -25.21
CA PRO A 593 24.03 -21.08 -25.91
C PRO A 593 24.95 -21.91 -25.01
N LEU A 594 24.94 -21.59 -23.69
CA LEU A 594 25.75 -22.26 -22.68
C LEU A 594 24.86 -22.97 -21.66
N SER A 595 25.09 -24.28 -21.53
CA SER A 595 24.39 -25.12 -20.53
C SER A 595 25.30 -26.27 -20.09
N GLY A 596 24.93 -26.96 -19.01
CA GLY A 596 25.61 -28.14 -18.51
C GLY A 596 27.09 -27.93 -18.20
N GLU A 597 27.92 -28.89 -18.62
CA GLU A 597 29.38 -28.88 -18.35
C GLU A 597 30.09 -27.64 -18.95
N ALA A 598 29.65 -27.18 -20.12
CA ALA A 598 30.26 -26.01 -20.79
C ALA A 598 30.06 -24.73 -19.99
N LEU A 599 28.87 -24.57 -19.39
CA LEU A 599 28.58 -23.43 -18.51
C LEU A 599 29.40 -23.52 -17.21
N GLU A 600 29.45 -24.71 -16.60
CA GLU A 600 30.24 -24.93 -15.37
C GLU A 600 31.73 -24.65 -15.59
N ALA A 601 32.32 -25.18 -16.66
CA ALA A 601 33.73 -24.93 -17.02
C ALA A 601 33.99 -23.42 -17.27
N THR A 602 33.07 -22.72 -17.95
CA THR A 602 33.21 -21.29 -18.19
C THR A 602 33.19 -20.50 -16.87
N ILE A 603 32.30 -20.86 -15.93
CA ILE A 603 32.24 -20.20 -14.62
C ILE A 603 33.50 -20.48 -13.80
N GLU A 604 33.99 -21.72 -13.77
CA GLU A 604 35.24 -22.07 -13.09
C GLU A 604 36.42 -21.26 -13.60
N GLU A 605 36.53 -21.09 -14.93
CA GLU A 605 37.56 -20.29 -15.54
C GLU A 605 37.43 -18.80 -15.22
N LEU A 606 36.21 -18.23 -15.30
CA LEU A 606 35.96 -16.84 -14.90
C LEU A 606 36.34 -16.59 -13.43
N VAL A 607 36.01 -17.52 -12.54
CA VAL A 607 36.35 -17.42 -11.10
C VAL A 607 37.86 -17.56 -10.89
N ARG A 608 38.57 -18.41 -11.66
CA ARG A 608 40.01 -18.53 -11.63
C ARG A 608 40.66 -17.22 -12.03
N LEU A 609 40.27 -16.67 -13.19
CA LEU A 609 40.78 -15.38 -13.71
C LEU A 609 40.49 -14.23 -12.71
N ALA A 610 39.32 -14.23 -12.07
CA ALA A 610 38.98 -13.23 -11.07
C ALA A 610 39.89 -13.32 -9.82
N ARG A 611 40.28 -14.53 -9.42
CA ARG A 611 41.24 -14.72 -8.31
C ARG A 611 42.66 -14.31 -8.67
N GLU A 612 43.03 -14.40 -9.96
CA GLU A 612 44.32 -13.97 -10.49
C GLU A 612 44.39 -12.44 -10.76
N GLY A 613 43.24 -11.76 -10.76
CA GLY A 613 43.13 -10.34 -11.03
C GLY A 613 43.29 -9.98 -12.53
N ASP A 614 42.97 -10.93 -13.43
CA ASP A 614 43.09 -10.75 -14.87
C ASP A 614 41.76 -10.23 -15.46
N ALA A 615 41.52 -8.93 -15.30
CA ALA A 615 40.31 -8.26 -15.80
C ALA A 615 40.19 -8.34 -17.33
N GLU A 616 41.30 -8.29 -18.07
CA GLU A 616 41.31 -8.31 -19.55
C GLU A 616 40.87 -9.69 -20.06
N ALA A 617 41.40 -10.77 -19.47
CA ALA A 617 41.01 -12.12 -19.82
C ALA A 617 39.54 -12.43 -19.45
N ILE A 618 39.04 -11.87 -18.33
CA ILE A 618 37.63 -11.98 -17.92
C ILE A 618 36.72 -11.35 -18.99
N ILE A 619 37.02 -10.08 -19.41
CA ILE A 619 36.23 -9.39 -20.41
C ILE A 619 36.28 -10.13 -21.75
N GLY A 620 37.45 -10.65 -22.13
CA GLY A 620 37.63 -11.46 -23.34
C GLY A 620 36.74 -12.72 -23.31
N LEU A 621 36.75 -13.47 -22.20
CA LEU A 621 35.97 -14.67 -22.06
C LEU A 621 34.45 -14.39 -22.01
N LEU A 622 34.04 -13.35 -21.33
CA LEU A 622 32.62 -12.91 -21.32
C LEU A 622 32.17 -12.52 -22.73
N SER A 623 33.02 -11.81 -23.48
CA SER A 623 32.75 -11.40 -24.87
C SER A 623 32.61 -12.59 -25.81
N GLU A 624 33.40 -13.65 -25.62
CA GLU A 624 33.31 -14.87 -26.41
C GLU A 624 32.03 -15.69 -26.11
N ARG A 625 31.61 -15.73 -24.84
CA ARG A 625 30.59 -16.65 -24.35
C ARG A 625 29.18 -16.10 -24.35
N ILE A 626 29.02 -14.77 -24.36
CA ILE A 626 27.69 -14.13 -24.32
C ILE A 626 27.33 -13.62 -25.71
N PRO A 627 26.29 -14.13 -26.37
CA PRO A 627 25.85 -13.65 -27.68
C PRO A 627 25.37 -12.20 -27.63
N GLY A 628 25.57 -11.47 -28.73
CA GLY A 628 25.06 -10.12 -28.89
C GLY A 628 25.71 -9.07 -27.96
N ASN A 629 26.71 -9.45 -27.18
CA ASN A 629 27.39 -8.49 -26.31
C ASN A 629 28.21 -7.46 -27.13
N MET A 630 28.34 -6.26 -26.53
CA MET A 630 29.16 -5.17 -27.07
C MET A 630 30.11 -4.66 -25.98
N LEU A 631 30.77 -5.58 -25.26
CA LEU A 631 31.71 -5.22 -24.20
C LEU A 631 32.91 -4.47 -24.77
N SER A 632 33.22 -3.35 -24.13
CA SER A 632 34.38 -2.54 -24.53
C SER A 632 35.66 -3.14 -23.96
N GLN A 633 36.68 -3.29 -24.82
CA GLN A 633 38.04 -3.66 -24.39
C GLN A 633 38.89 -2.42 -24.02
N LEU A 634 38.29 -1.23 -23.98
CA LEU A 634 38.97 -0.02 -23.54
C LEU A 634 39.27 -0.10 -22.03
N PRO A 635 40.35 0.56 -21.59
CA PRO A 635 40.64 0.62 -20.15
C PRO A 635 39.48 1.27 -19.38
N PRO A 636 39.29 0.88 -18.09
CA PRO A 636 38.22 1.42 -17.28
C PRO A 636 38.28 2.93 -17.16
N PRO A 637 37.13 3.61 -17.02
CA PRO A 637 37.06 5.06 -16.93
C PRO A 637 37.80 5.58 -15.69
N ASP A 638 38.44 6.74 -15.82
CA ASP A 638 39.02 7.43 -14.66
C ASP A 638 37.89 7.84 -13.70
N MET A 639 37.93 7.29 -12.50
CA MET A 639 36.93 7.55 -11.47
C MET A 639 36.84 9.00 -11.00
N THR A 640 37.92 9.78 -11.18
CA THR A 640 37.90 11.21 -10.84
C THR A 640 36.99 12.02 -11.77
N SER A 641 36.72 11.51 -12.98
CA SER A 641 35.79 12.12 -13.94
C SER A 641 34.32 11.65 -13.75
N VAL A 642 34.06 10.69 -12.88
CA VAL A 642 32.75 10.02 -12.73
C VAL A 642 31.95 10.53 -11.51
N LEU A 643 32.61 11.22 -10.58
CA LEU A 643 32.02 11.83 -9.39
C LEU A 643 31.73 13.31 -9.59
#